data_0a517ac04ca620b4e9b0a6a53ebc7614
#
_entry.id   0a517ac04ca620b4e9b0a6a53ebc7614
#
_cell.length_a   1.000
_cell.length_b   1.000
_cell.length_c   1.000
_cell.angle_alpha   90.00
_cell.angle_beta   90.00
_cell.angle_gamma   90.00
#
_symmetry.space_group_name_H-M   'P 1'
#
loop_
_entity.id
_entity.type
_entity.pdbx_description
1 polymer ?
#
loop_
_entity_poly.entity_id
_entity_poly.type
_entity_poly.pdbx_seq_one_letter_code
_entity_poly.pdbx_strand_id
1 'polypeptide(L)'
;MADERPSLRRADEIGRRTLGSPMLFAVVYAALAAGVYFSLGVVADHALGLTPLIFLIAALLFGLAAMTYVEGASLHQDRGGSTVFARYAFNELWSFVAGWAILLDYVLLIAVCAYSATNYAAAFYAPLGSGTPELVLAVGIIVVIAVGAIRGHSSGRVRRLAVLVVADLVLQVGLVVLGLVTFFSWDLLTAPIDLGRAPEWDDLGFALGVATVVLIGLESASGLSGEVGVNRRGLRRLVSTATVSVTIVYVGIALVALTALPVVDGRTSLSGVDLEAPVLGITGAFEQGWLADGLTYAFALAATLTLVEAAAAAMLGLSRLAYSLSLNRQIPSGLGRLHPTRGTPFIVIIAAAVIASALVIPQDLDFLVGIYAFGALIGLLLAHLSVIALRYREPDRDRPYAMPFSVEVRGGSLPLPAVLGALLAAIAFVSVLVFHEGARYVGVAWMAAGLALYVIYRTTQDKSLTKRVTVRESALRRDRDRDDDLGEFGSILVPLFGTDLDDDIMQTAGRLAGDAHDDFDSEEGALIEALWVFEVPMSLPIDAPLPEGQLKRARIALAHAKAVGEEYEGVEVATATVRARSAGRAIVDEAQRRGVEAIVMSAEEPTRIRGGALLGGLNGANEGFVGAVTKYVLGKATCQVILTAPAAREAEAVAPPAPEAPGGSLGRIGAQPPAPSGR
;
A
#
# COMPACT_ATOMS: atom_id res chain seq x y z
N MET A 1 11.88 -46.50 0.18
CA MET A 1 12.40 -45.15 0.37
C MET A 1 11.94 -44.36 -0.86
N ALA A 2 10.77 -43.75 -0.76
CA ALA A 2 10.22 -42.89 -1.81
C ALA A 2 10.73 -41.49 -1.54
N ASP A 3 11.48 -40.97 -2.47
CA ASP A 3 12.06 -39.64 -2.49
C ASP A 3 10.94 -38.61 -2.64
N GLU A 4 10.54 -37.94 -1.54
CA GLU A 4 9.60 -36.83 -1.55
C GLU A 4 10.33 -35.60 -2.10
N ARG A 5 10.35 -35.43 -3.40
CA ARG A 5 10.65 -34.14 -4.00
C ARG A 5 9.54 -33.15 -3.59
N PRO A 6 9.86 -32.04 -2.95
CA PRO A 6 8.86 -31.00 -2.65
C PRO A 6 8.23 -30.57 -3.97
N SER A 7 6.91 -30.71 -4.08
CA SER A 7 6.17 -30.46 -5.30
C SER A 7 6.49 -29.05 -5.83
N LEU A 8 6.93 -28.96 -7.07
CA LEU A 8 7.23 -27.73 -7.82
C LEU A 8 6.08 -26.68 -7.73
N ARG A 9 4.83 -27.15 -7.52
CA ARG A 9 3.63 -26.34 -7.26
C ARG A 9 3.75 -25.39 -6.07
N ARG A 10 4.51 -25.71 -5.01
CA ARG A 10 4.71 -24.83 -3.86
C ARG A 10 5.72 -23.70 -4.11
N ALA A 11 6.66 -23.94 -5.01
CA ALA A 11 7.64 -22.93 -5.41
C ALA A 11 7.01 -21.89 -6.35
N ASP A 12 6.08 -22.30 -7.22
CA ASP A 12 5.36 -21.40 -8.16
C ASP A 12 4.44 -20.39 -7.46
N GLU A 13 3.72 -20.79 -6.41
CA GLU A 13 2.91 -19.86 -5.61
C GLU A 13 3.75 -18.82 -4.86
N ILE A 14 4.97 -19.21 -4.45
CA ILE A 14 5.87 -18.32 -3.69
C ILE A 14 6.57 -17.30 -4.61
N GLY A 15 6.87 -17.66 -5.86
CA GLY A 15 7.53 -16.78 -6.83
C GLY A 15 6.68 -15.59 -7.29
N ARG A 16 5.36 -15.73 -7.34
CA ARG A 16 4.42 -14.64 -7.72
C ARG A 16 4.21 -13.61 -6.62
N ARG A 17 4.70 -13.83 -5.39
CA ARG A 17 4.42 -13.02 -4.21
C ARG A 17 5.63 -12.16 -3.85
N THR A 18 5.49 -10.86 -4.05
CA THR A 18 6.60 -9.89 -3.97
C THR A 18 6.95 -9.40 -2.56
N LEU A 19 6.09 -9.64 -1.56
CA LEU A 19 6.28 -9.15 -0.20
C LEU A 19 6.48 -10.31 0.80
N GLY A 20 7.63 -10.34 1.47
CA GLY A 20 7.89 -11.27 2.58
C GLY A 20 7.29 -10.81 3.91
N SER A 21 7.29 -11.68 4.94
CA SER A 21 6.74 -11.38 6.27
C SER A 21 7.29 -10.09 6.91
N PRO A 22 8.60 -9.77 6.85
CA PRO A 22 9.11 -8.53 7.43
C PRO A 22 8.59 -7.27 6.76
N MET A 23 8.36 -7.34 5.44
CA MET A 23 7.86 -6.23 4.66
C MET A 23 6.37 -5.98 4.94
N LEU A 24 5.59 -7.05 5.05
CA LEU A 24 4.19 -6.96 5.44
C LEU A 24 4.05 -6.39 6.85
N PHE A 25 4.90 -6.83 7.79
CA PHE A 25 4.98 -6.25 9.13
C PHE A 25 5.26 -4.75 9.08
N ALA A 26 6.24 -4.30 8.29
CA ALA A 26 6.56 -2.89 8.16
C ALA A 26 5.39 -2.05 7.63
N VAL A 27 4.63 -2.56 6.65
CA VAL A 27 3.45 -1.87 6.12
C VAL A 27 2.33 -1.77 7.16
N VAL A 28 2.04 -2.87 7.86
CA VAL A 28 1.03 -2.89 8.95
C VAL A 28 1.46 -1.95 10.07
N TYR A 29 2.70 -2.08 10.53
CA TYR A 29 3.20 -1.31 11.67
C TYR A 29 3.33 0.18 11.36
N ALA A 30 3.63 0.58 10.10
CA ALA A 30 3.69 1.99 9.74
C ALA A 30 2.39 2.74 10.01
N ALA A 31 1.24 2.13 9.70
CA ALA A 31 -0.06 2.70 9.99
C ALA A 31 -0.32 2.74 11.52
N LEU A 32 0.07 1.70 12.23
CA LEU A 32 -0.09 1.60 13.68
C LEU A 32 0.82 2.57 14.44
N ALA A 33 2.08 2.71 14.02
CA ALA A 33 3.04 3.62 14.65
C ALA A 33 2.59 5.08 14.60
N ALA A 34 1.99 5.50 13.49
CA ALA A 34 1.45 6.86 13.34
C ALA A 34 0.31 7.16 14.30
N GLY A 35 -0.48 6.15 14.63
CA GLY A 35 -1.69 6.31 15.42
C GLY A 35 -1.45 6.84 16.83
N VAL A 36 -0.37 6.46 17.50
CA VAL A 36 -0.08 6.92 18.86
C VAL A 36 0.13 8.44 18.90
N TYR A 37 0.67 9.02 17.82
CA TYR A 37 0.99 10.44 17.75
C TYR A 37 -0.23 11.35 17.74
N PHE A 38 -1.38 10.89 17.23
CA PHE A 38 -2.59 11.71 17.20
C PHE A 38 -3.69 11.21 18.14
N SER A 39 -3.69 9.95 18.56
CA SER A 39 -4.77 9.40 19.36
C SER A 39 -4.54 9.47 20.85
N LEU A 40 -3.29 9.52 21.30
CA LEU A 40 -2.97 9.47 22.73
C LEU A 40 -3.61 10.64 23.49
N GLY A 41 -3.53 11.87 22.94
CA GLY A 41 -4.16 13.04 23.52
C GLY A 41 -5.69 12.90 23.62
N VAL A 42 -6.33 12.57 22.47
CA VAL A 42 -7.79 12.39 22.38
C VAL A 42 -8.28 11.28 23.34
N VAL A 43 -7.60 10.13 23.36
CA VAL A 43 -7.97 9.04 24.28
C VAL A 43 -7.73 9.43 25.74
N ALA A 44 -6.67 10.18 26.05
CA ALA A 44 -6.38 10.63 27.40
C ALA A 44 -7.34 11.70 27.89
N ASP A 45 -7.85 12.55 27.01
CA ASP A 45 -8.87 13.55 27.32
C ASP A 45 -10.16 12.87 27.83
N HIS A 46 -10.61 11.84 27.13
CA HIS A 46 -11.85 11.14 27.46
C HIS A 46 -11.67 10.01 28.50
N ALA A 47 -10.57 9.27 28.50
CA ALA A 47 -10.37 8.13 29.39
C ALA A 47 -9.60 8.47 30.66
N LEU A 48 -8.95 9.62 30.74
CA LEU A 48 -8.16 10.08 31.90
C LEU A 48 -7.24 8.97 32.43
N GLY A 49 -7.29 8.66 33.74
CA GLY A 49 -6.50 7.61 34.38
C GLY A 49 -6.70 6.20 33.82
N LEU A 50 -7.77 5.94 33.09
CA LEU A 50 -8.05 4.64 32.44
C LEU A 50 -7.45 4.49 31.04
N THR A 51 -6.78 5.49 30.50
CA THR A 51 -6.17 5.46 29.14
C THR A 51 -5.34 4.20 28.86
N PRO A 52 -4.44 3.71 29.78
CA PRO A 52 -3.71 2.47 29.53
C PRO A 52 -4.61 1.24 29.43
N LEU A 53 -5.70 1.18 30.19
CA LEU A 53 -6.67 0.09 30.16
C LEU A 53 -7.47 0.12 28.84
N ILE A 54 -7.87 1.29 28.36
CA ILE A 54 -8.54 1.47 27.07
C ILE A 54 -7.64 0.98 25.92
N PHE A 55 -6.36 1.37 25.89
CA PHE A 55 -5.42 0.85 24.88
C PHE A 55 -5.15 -0.65 25.01
N LEU A 56 -5.17 -1.21 26.22
CA LEU A 56 -5.04 -2.66 26.42
C LEU A 56 -6.25 -3.41 25.81
N ILE A 57 -7.47 -2.92 26.04
CA ILE A 57 -8.69 -3.48 25.45
C ILE A 57 -8.65 -3.33 23.92
N ALA A 58 -8.24 -2.17 23.41
CA ALA A 58 -8.08 -1.91 21.99
C ALA A 58 -7.02 -2.81 21.35
N ALA A 59 -5.90 -3.08 22.04
CA ALA A 59 -4.88 -4.02 21.57
C ALA A 59 -5.38 -5.48 21.54
N LEU A 60 -6.23 -5.87 22.47
CA LEU A 60 -6.93 -7.16 22.42
C LEU A 60 -7.84 -7.22 21.18
N LEU A 61 -8.64 -6.18 20.94
CA LEU A 61 -9.47 -6.05 19.73
C LEU A 61 -8.66 -6.13 18.45
N PHE A 62 -7.50 -5.48 18.40
CA PHE A 62 -6.57 -5.60 17.29
C PHE A 62 -6.16 -7.06 17.05
N GLY A 63 -5.82 -7.80 18.09
CA GLY A 63 -5.50 -9.23 17.97
C GLY A 63 -6.66 -10.05 17.39
N LEU A 64 -7.89 -9.79 17.83
CA LEU A 64 -9.11 -10.43 17.30
C LEU A 64 -9.35 -10.04 15.84
N ALA A 65 -9.18 -8.76 15.50
CA ALA A 65 -9.26 -8.26 14.14
C ALA A 65 -8.20 -8.91 13.23
N ALA A 66 -6.94 -8.95 13.67
CA ALA A 66 -5.86 -9.57 12.92
C ALA A 66 -6.14 -11.04 12.59
N MET A 67 -6.67 -11.82 13.53
CA MET A 67 -7.10 -13.20 13.28
C MET A 67 -8.22 -13.26 12.24
N THR A 68 -9.20 -12.36 12.30
CA THR A 68 -10.32 -12.27 11.35
C THR A 68 -9.84 -11.95 9.94
N TYR A 69 -8.99 -10.93 9.78
CA TYR A 69 -8.45 -10.55 8.47
C TYR A 69 -7.56 -11.62 7.87
N VAL A 70 -6.75 -12.31 8.69
CA VAL A 70 -5.90 -13.41 8.21
C VAL A 70 -6.75 -14.59 7.73
N GLU A 71 -7.83 -14.95 8.46
CA GLU A 71 -8.73 -16.01 8.00
C GLU A 71 -9.46 -15.63 6.73
N GLY A 72 -10.07 -14.44 6.67
CA GLY A 72 -10.76 -13.95 5.49
C GLY A 72 -9.85 -13.86 4.25
N ALA A 73 -8.65 -13.31 4.40
CA ALA A 73 -7.67 -13.20 3.32
C ALA A 73 -7.10 -14.56 2.88
N SER A 74 -7.07 -15.57 3.77
CA SER A 74 -6.64 -16.93 3.43
C SER A 74 -7.68 -17.69 2.59
N LEU A 75 -8.96 -17.32 2.72
CA LEU A 75 -10.07 -17.94 1.98
C LEU A 75 -10.23 -17.32 0.58
N HIS A 76 -10.17 -16.00 0.51
CA HIS A 76 -10.35 -15.26 -0.71
C HIS A 76 -9.11 -14.40 -0.95
N GLN A 77 -8.32 -14.77 -1.95
CA GLN A 77 -7.09 -14.07 -2.31
C GLN A 77 -7.34 -12.80 -3.13
N ASP A 78 -8.61 -12.48 -3.39
CA ASP A 78 -9.01 -11.22 -4.01
C ASP A 78 -8.62 -10.04 -3.11
N ARG A 79 -8.30 -8.91 -3.74
CA ARG A 79 -7.81 -7.73 -3.05
C ARG A 79 -8.96 -6.81 -2.67
N GLY A 80 -9.04 -6.39 -1.42
CA GLY A 80 -10.05 -5.47 -0.94
C GLY A 80 -10.52 -5.70 0.50
N GLY A 81 -9.85 -6.58 1.26
CA GLY A 81 -10.10 -6.77 2.68
C GLY A 81 -11.54 -7.08 3.03
N SER A 82 -12.11 -6.34 3.97
CA SER A 82 -13.48 -6.52 4.43
C SER A 82 -14.54 -6.40 3.33
N THR A 83 -14.27 -5.62 2.25
CA THR A 83 -15.19 -5.51 1.11
C THR A 83 -15.34 -6.83 0.37
N VAL A 84 -14.23 -7.54 0.20
CA VAL A 84 -14.21 -8.87 -0.43
C VAL A 84 -14.91 -9.88 0.47
N PHE A 85 -14.62 -9.88 1.77
CA PHE A 85 -15.26 -10.79 2.72
C PHE A 85 -16.77 -10.57 2.73
N ALA A 86 -17.24 -9.33 2.77
CA ALA A 86 -18.66 -8.99 2.74
C ALA A 86 -19.33 -9.39 1.41
N ARG A 87 -18.62 -9.31 0.29
CA ARG A 87 -19.11 -9.70 -1.03
C ARG A 87 -19.43 -11.19 -1.12
N TYR A 88 -18.52 -12.03 -0.64
CA TYR A 88 -18.69 -13.49 -0.63
C TYR A 88 -19.59 -13.96 0.51
N ALA A 89 -19.47 -13.33 1.67
CA ALA A 89 -20.31 -13.66 2.81
C ALA A 89 -21.78 -13.26 2.61
N PHE A 90 -22.05 -12.12 2.03
CA PHE A 90 -23.40 -11.56 1.90
C PHE A 90 -23.79 -11.29 0.44
N ASN A 91 -23.43 -10.14 -0.10
CA ASN A 91 -23.74 -9.73 -1.47
C ASN A 91 -23.01 -8.41 -1.83
N GLU A 92 -23.25 -7.92 -3.06
CA GLU A 92 -22.69 -6.67 -3.59
C GLU A 92 -23.01 -5.42 -2.76
N LEU A 93 -24.22 -5.33 -2.16
CA LEU A 93 -24.62 -4.19 -1.34
C LEU A 93 -23.78 -4.09 -0.08
N TRP A 94 -23.58 -5.19 0.65
CA TRP A 94 -22.76 -5.22 1.86
C TRP A 94 -21.29 -4.99 1.56
N SER A 95 -20.81 -5.50 0.41
CA SER A 95 -19.48 -5.17 -0.11
C SER A 95 -19.31 -3.66 -0.33
N PHE A 96 -20.32 -3.02 -0.94
CA PHE A 96 -20.32 -1.57 -1.15
C PHE A 96 -20.35 -0.80 0.17
N VAL A 97 -21.19 -1.19 1.13
CA VAL A 97 -21.30 -0.53 2.45
C VAL A 97 -19.94 -0.58 3.16
N ALA A 98 -19.27 -1.76 3.18
CA ALA A 98 -17.92 -1.88 3.74
C ALA A 98 -16.92 -0.98 3.01
N GLY A 99 -16.91 -1.02 1.67
CA GLY A 99 -15.97 -0.24 0.87
C GLY A 99 -16.17 1.27 0.99
N TRP A 100 -17.42 1.73 1.05
CA TRP A 100 -17.74 3.15 1.17
C TRP A 100 -17.39 3.71 2.56
N ALA A 101 -17.57 2.90 3.61
CA ALA A 101 -17.14 3.23 4.96
C ALA A 101 -15.60 3.33 5.06
N ILE A 102 -14.88 2.39 4.44
CA ILE A 102 -13.41 2.40 4.43
C ILE A 102 -12.86 3.53 3.54
N LEU A 103 -13.57 3.97 2.50
CA LEU A 103 -13.15 5.16 1.77
C LEU A 103 -13.17 6.41 2.67
N LEU A 104 -14.19 6.55 3.54
CA LEU A 104 -14.22 7.62 4.54
C LEU A 104 -13.04 7.51 5.52
N ASP A 105 -12.81 6.30 6.02
CA ASP A 105 -11.68 5.99 6.91
C ASP A 105 -10.34 6.45 6.31
N TYR A 106 -10.03 6.08 5.06
CA TYR A 106 -8.81 6.53 4.40
C TYR A 106 -8.73 8.04 4.20
N VAL A 107 -9.82 8.69 3.79
CA VAL A 107 -9.83 10.16 3.60
C VAL A 107 -9.55 10.87 4.92
N LEU A 108 -10.16 10.39 6.01
CA LEU A 108 -9.96 10.97 7.34
C LEU A 108 -8.56 10.68 7.89
N LEU A 109 -8.03 9.47 7.68
CA LEU A 109 -6.66 9.15 8.06
C LEU A 109 -5.65 10.06 7.35
N ILE A 110 -5.87 10.41 6.07
CA ILE A 110 -5.05 11.39 5.34
C ILE A 110 -5.15 12.76 6.02
N ALA A 111 -6.36 13.21 6.37
CA ALA A 111 -6.59 14.51 6.99
C ALA A 111 -5.98 14.58 8.41
N VAL A 112 -6.25 13.59 9.26
CA VAL A 112 -5.72 13.49 10.63
C VAL A 112 -4.20 13.47 10.62
N CYS A 113 -3.60 12.60 9.82
CA CYS A 113 -2.14 12.50 9.77
C CYS A 113 -1.48 13.78 9.21
N ALA A 114 -2.08 14.43 8.21
CA ALA A 114 -1.56 15.68 7.67
C ALA A 114 -1.66 16.82 8.70
N TYR A 115 -2.78 16.91 9.42
CA TYR A 115 -3.01 17.87 10.47
C TYR A 115 -2.05 17.65 11.65
N SER A 116 -1.99 16.43 12.18
CA SER A 116 -1.09 16.13 13.30
C SER A 116 0.39 16.31 12.95
N ALA A 117 0.79 16.05 11.69
CA ALA A 117 2.17 16.30 11.25
C ALA A 117 2.59 17.77 11.39
N THR A 118 1.67 18.73 11.25
CA THR A 118 1.97 20.17 11.44
C THR A 118 2.27 20.49 12.90
N ASN A 119 1.54 19.88 13.83
CA ASN A 119 1.72 20.09 15.27
C ASN A 119 3.07 19.53 15.77
N TYR A 120 3.51 18.39 15.25
CA TYR A 120 4.86 17.91 15.52
C TYR A 120 5.94 18.75 14.84
N ALA A 121 5.71 19.24 13.61
CA ALA A 121 6.62 20.14 12.93
C ALA A 121 6.76 21.51 13.63
N ALA A 122 5.77 21.91 14.41
CA ALA A 122 5.78 23.15 15.22
C ALA A 122 6.91 23.17 16.27
N ALA A 123 7.43 22.02 16.69
CA ALA A 123 8.62 21.94 17.54
C ALA A 123 9.86 22.60 16.91
N PHE A 124 9.94 22.61 15.56
CA PHE A 124 11.03 23.29 14.82
C PHE A 124 10.73 24.76 14.53
N TYR A 125 9.46 25.10 14.33
CA TYR A 125 9.02 26.45 14.04
C TYR A 125 7.58 26.65 14.55
N ALA A 126 7.44 27.24 15.72
CA ALA A 126 6.19 27.35 16.46
C ALA A 126 4.96 27.88 15.66
N PRO A 127 5.08 28.81 14.69
CA PRO A 127 3.93 29.26 13.90
C PRO A 127 3.26 28.16 13.06
N LEU A 128 3.89 26.99 12.85
CA LEU A 128 3.30 25.87 12.12
C LEU A 128 2.23 25.09 12.90
N GLY A 129 2.10 25.32 14.20
CA GLY A 129 1.16 24.62 15.07
C GLY A 129 -0.13 25.40 15.33
N SER A 130 -0.44 26.49 14.60
CA SER A 130 -1.69 27.20 14.82
C SER A 130 -2.09 28.10 13.64
N GLY A 131 -3.40 28.21 13.43
CA GLY A 131 -4.01 29.17 12.52
C GLY A 131 -3.70 28.93 11.03
N THR A 132 -3.56 30.01 10.26
CA THR A 132 -3.38 29.93 8.80
C THR A 132 -2.11 29.18 8.36
N PRO A 133 -0.93 29.34 8.99
CA PRO A 133 0.27 28.58 8.61
C PRO A 133 0.10 27.07 8.78
N GLU A 134 -0.56 26.63 9.85
CA GLU A 134 -0.89 25.25 10.11
C GLU A 134 -1.77 24.65 9.00
N LEU A 135 -2.89 25.34 8.68
CA LEU A 135 -3.80 24.91 7.62
C LEU A 135 -3.09 24.83 6.27
N VAL A 136 -2.28 25.83 5.93
CA VAL A 136 -1.53 25.86 4.66
C VAL A 136 -0.54 24.71 4.58
N LEU A 137 0.16 24.39 5.68
CA LEU A 137 1.10 23.27 5.71
C LEU A 137 0.37 21.94 5.60
N ALA A 138 -0.72 21.74 6.35
CA ALA A 138 -1.51 20.52 6.29
C ALA A 138 -2.07 20.25 4.87
N VAL A 139 -2.67 21.26 4.25
CA VAL A 139 -3.13 21.16 2.85
C VAL A 139 -1.95 20.93 1.89
N GLY A 140 -0.82 21.59 2.13
CA GLY A 140 0.41 21.39 1.35
C GLY A 140 0.90 19.94 1.40
N ILE A 141 0.90 19.32 2.58
CA ILE A 141 1.23 17.91 2.78
C ILE A 141 0.28 17.01 1.97
N ILE A 142 -1.05 17.24 2.07
CA ILE A 142 -2.05 16.48 1.32
C ILE A 142 -1.82 16.59 -0.19
N VAL A 143 -1.57 17.79 -0.70
CA VAL A 143 -1.30 18.02 -2.13
C VAL A 143 -0.02 17.32 -2.59
N VAL A 144 1.06 17.39 -1.82
CA VAL A 144 2.33 16.70 -2.13
C VAL A 144 2.12 15.18 -2.17
N ILE A 145 1.38 14.62 -1.22
CA ILE A 145 1.03 13.19 -1.19
C ILE A 145 0.20 12.82 -2.42
N ALA A 146 -0.82 13.60 -2.76
CA ALA A 146 -1.68 13.34 -3.91
C ALA A 146 -0.88 13.39 -5.24
N VAL A 147 -0.02 14.40 -5.41
CA VAL A 147 0.86 14.50 -6.59
C VAL A 147 1.83 13.31 -6.65
N GLY A 148 2.38 12.90 -5.50
CA GLY A 148 3.22 11.71 -5.40
C GLY A 148 2.48 10.43 -5.80
N ALA A 149 1.25 10.25 -5.31
CA ALA A 149 0.39 9.12 -5.64
C ALA A 149 0.02 9.06 -7.13
N ILE A 150 -0.29 10.22 -7.76
CA ILE A 150 -0.56 10.30 -9.20
C ILE A 150 0.70 9.98 -10.02
N ARG A 151 1.88 10.44 -9.57
CA ARG A 151 3.15 10.15 -10.26
C ARG A 151 3.55 8.68 -10.20
N GLY A 152 2.99 7.93 -9.26
CA GLY A 152 3.34 6.54 -8.97
C GLY A 152 4.55 6.43 -8.04
N HIS A 153 4.60 5.32 -7.31
CA HIS A 153 5.66 5.08 -6.32
C HIS A 153 6.72 4.13 -6.87
N SER A 154 7.98 4.46 -6.66
CA SER A 154 9.10 3.57 -7.00
C SER A 154 9.27 2.47 -5.94
N SER A 155 9.79 1.31 -6.34
CA SER A 155 10.09 0.17 -5.46
C SER A 155 11.05 0.51 -4.30
N GLY A 156 11.87 1.54 -4.44
CA GLY A 156 12.78 2.02 -3.38
C GLY A 156 12.08 2.64 -2.16
N ARG A 157 10.81 3.05 -2.29
CA ARG A 157 10.04 3.63 -1.18
C ARG A 157 9.79 2.62 -0.06
N VAL A 158 9.49 1.39 -0.40
CA VAL A 158 9.16 0.36 0.60
C VAL A 158 10.35 0.07 1.52
N ARG A 159 11.59 0.10 0.99
CA ARG A 159 12.79 -0.05 1.81
C ARG A 159 13.00 1.14 2.76
N ARG A 160 12.74 2.37 2.29
CA ARG A 160 12.84 3.57 3.14
C ARG A 160 11.79 3.55 4.24
N LEU A 161 10.55 3.13 3.93
CA LEU A 161 9.48 2.94 4.90
C LEU A 161 9.90 1.93 5.99
N ALA A 162 10.48 0.80 5.63
CA ALA A 162 10.92 -0.19 6.60
C ALA A 162 11.99 0.35 7.57
N VAL A 163 12.92 1.17 7.07
CA VAL A 163 13.93 1.82 7.92
C VAL A 163 13.30 2.83 8.86
N LEU A 164 12.39 3.67 8.37
CA LEU A 164 11.67 4.65 9.19
C LEU A 164 10.86 3.96 10.30
N VAL A 165 10.12 2.90 9.95
CA VAL A 165 9.30 2.11 10.89
C VAL A 165 10.16 1.50 12.00
N VAL A 166 11.32 0.94 11.67
CA VAL A 166 12.22 0.36 12.67
C VAL A 166 12.81 1.46 13.57
N ALA A 167 13.21 2.58 13.00
CA ALA A 167 13.74 3.71 13.77
C ALA A 167 12.67 4.28 14.72
N ASP A 168 11.45 4.46 14.24
CA ASP A 168 10.32 4.94 15.04
C ASP A 168 9.96 3.96 16.17
N LEU A 169 9.89 2.66 15.87
CA LEU A 169 9.66 1.62 16.90
C LEU A 169 10.74 1.65 17.99
N VAL A 170 12.00 1.80 17.61
CA VAL A 170 13.10 1.89 18.58
C VAL A 170 12.96 3.13 19.45
N LEU A 171 12.59 4.27 18.86
CA LEU A 171 12.33 5.51 19.63
C LEU A 171 11.17 5.34 20.61
N GLN A 172 10.04 4.79 20.14
CA GLN A 172 8.85 4.58 20.95
C GLN A 172 9.12 3.61 22.11
N VAL A 173 9.75 2.47 21.85
CA VAL A 173 10.12 1.51 22.90
C VAL A 173 11.16 2.13 23.85
N GLY A 174 12.10 2.90 23.32
CA GLY A 174 13.08 3.65 24.12
C GLY A 174 12.41 4.64 25.08
N LEU A 175 11.40 5.39 24.58
CA LEU A 175 10.61 6.30 25.42
C LEU A 175 9.84 5.54 26.53
N VAL A 176 9.23 4.39 26.18
CA VAL A 176 8.52 3.56 27.18
C VAL A 176 9.48 3.10 28.28
N VAL A 177 10.64 2.54 27.92
CA VAL A 177 11.62 2.07 28.91
C VAL A 177 12.15 3.20 29.76
N LEU A 178 12.56 4.31 29.14
CA LEU A 178 13.10 5.47 29.84
C LEU A 178 12.04 6.13 30.73
N GLY A 179 10.83 6.31 30.22
CA GLY A 179 9.72 6.92 30.95
C GLY A 179 9.26 6.08 32.14
N LEU A 180 9.16 4.74 31.97
CA LEU A 180 8.83 3.85 33.09
C LEU A 180 9.90 3.88 34.19
N VAL A 181 11.17 4.01 33.85
CA VAL A 181 12.24 4.13 34.85
C VAL A 181 12.20 5.47 35.58
N THR A 182 11.81 6.55 34.86
CA THR A 182 11.90 7.93 35.40
C THR A 182 10.63 8.37 36.12
N PHE A 183 9.45 8.07 35.55
CA PHE A 183 8.18 8.66 35.98
C PHE A 183 7.22 7.67 36.64
N PHE A 184 7.42 6.35 36.49
CA PHE A 184 6.40 5.39 36.90
C PHE A 184 6.03 5.50 38.39
N SER A 185 4.76 5.75 38.64
CA SER A 185 4.17 5.75 39.98
C SER A 185 2.76 5.17 39.92
N TRP A 186 2.52 4.14 40.72
CA TRP A 186 1.20 3.48 40.76
C TRP A 186 0.15 4.40 41.35
N ASP A 187 0.50 5.21 42.33
CA ASP A 187 -0.43 6.14 42.99
C ASP A 187 -0.93 7.23 42.02
N LEU A 188 -0.05 7.75 41.15
CA LEU A 188 -0.43 8.74 40.15
C LEU A 188 -1.43 8.20 39.12
N LEU A 189 -1.38 6.89 38.82
CA LEU A 189 -2.30 6.25 37.88
C LEU A 189 -3.67 5.96 38.50
N THR A 190 -3.71 5.52 39.78
CA THR A 190 -4.93 4.98 40.38
C THR A 190 -5.70 5.98 41.21
N ALA A 191 -5.02 6.93 41.88
CA ALA A 191 -5.66 7.92 42.76
C ALA A 191 -6.70 8.83 42.05
N PRO A 192 -6.52 9.22 40.77
CA PRO A 192 -7.48 10.09 40.11
C PRO A 192 -8.71 9.39 39.53
N ILE A 193 -8.84 8.06 39.65
CA ILE A 193 -9.94 7.32 39.04
C ILE A 193 -11.21 7.39 39.91
N ASP A 194 -12.22 8.12 39.42
CA ASP A 194 -13.57 8.16 39.99
C ASP A 194 -14.59 7.78 38.89
N LEU A 195 -14.78 6.47 38.69
CA LEU A 195 -15.63 5.91 37.63
C LEU A 195 -17.05 6.46 37.66
N GLY A 196 -17.48 7.02 36.51
CA GLY A 196 -18.80 7.60 36.34
C GLY A 196 -18.85 9.11 36.63
N ARG A 197 -17.72 9.74 37.05
CA ARG A 197 -17.55 11.18 37.21
C ARG A 197 -16.31 11.71 36.48
N ALA A 198 -15.19 11.02 36.62
CA ALA A 198 -13.93 11.34 35.94
C ALA A 198 -13.12 10.03 35.74
N PRO A 199 -13.23 9.32 34.61
CA PRO A 199 -14.05 9.63 33.42
C PRO A 199 -15.52 9.24 33.51
N GLU A 200 -16.38 9.87 32.69
CA GLU A 200 -17.78 9.49 32.50
C GLU A 200 -17.90 8.24 31.60
N TRP A 201 -19.08 7.56 31.64
CA TRP A 201 -19.23 6.31 30.86
C TRP A 201 -19.30 6.50 29.35
N ASP A 202 -19.84 7.63 28.91
CA ASP A 202 -19.90 8.03 27.50
C ASP A 202 -18.51 8.36 26.93
N ASP A 203 -17.69 9.06 27.71
CA ASP A 203 -16.28 9.34 27.38
C ASP A 203 -15.46 8.05 27.20
N LEU A 204 -15.64 7.08 28.11
CA LEU A 204 -14.98 5.78 27.98
C LEU A 204 -15.41 5.02 26.73
N GLY A 205 -16.69 5.10 26.37
CA GLY A 205 -17.21 4.49 25.15
C GLY A 205 -16.60 5.10 23.88
N PHE A 206 -16.49 6.43 23.85
CA PHE A 206 -15.85 7.15 22.76
C PHE A 206 -14.34 6.86 22.69
N ALA A 207 -13.63 6.96 23.82
CA ALA A 207 -12.20 6.63 23.92
C ALA A 207 -11.89 5.23 23.42
N LEU A 208 -12.73 4.22 23.75
CA LEU A 208 -12.58 2.86 23.26
C LEU A 208 -12.77 2.81 21.74
N GLY A 209 -13.73 3.53 21.20
CA GLY A 209 -13.95 3.65 19.75
C GLY A 209 -12.71 4.17 19.06
N VAL A 210 -12.18 5.30 19.49
CA VAL A 210 -10.97 5.92 18.96
C VAL A 210 -9.77 4.99 19.09
N ALA A 211 -9.48 4.47 20.26
CA ALA A 211 -8.34 3.59 20.50
C ALA A 211 -8.40 2.32 19.64
N THR A 212 -9.61 1.75 19.45
CA THR A 212 -9.80 0.57 18.59
C THR A 212 -9.43 0.85 17.16
N VAL A 213 -9.88 1.98 16.62
CA VAL A 213 -9.71 2.31 15.19
C VAL A 213 -8.27 2.63 14.84
N VAL A 214 -7.61 3.34 15.71
CA VAL A 214 -6.19 3.69 15.52
C VAL A 214 -5.31 2.43 15.41
N LEU A 215 -5.71 1.34 16.03
CA LEU A 215 -5.03 0.05 15.96
C LEU A 215 -5.44 -0.79 14.72
N ILE A 216 -6.40 -0.36 13.87
CA ILE A 216 -6.87 -1.12 12.71
C ILE A 216 -6.06 -0.78 11.44
N GLY A 217 -4.73 -0.83 11.47
CA GLY A 217 -3.89 -0.73 10.27
C GLY A 217 -3.95 -1.95 9.32
N LEU A 218 -4.77 -2.97 9.66
CA LEU A 218 -4.87 -4.24 8.94
C LEU A 218 -5.59 -4.12 7.59
N GLU A 219 -6.49 -3.17 7.43
CA GLU A 219 -7.21 -2.96 6.18
C GLU A 219 -6.26 -2.59 5.03
N SER A 220 -5.30 -1.71 5.31
CA SER A 220 -4.23 -1.34 4.35
C SER A 220 -3.38 -2.55 3.93
N ALA A 221 -3.12 -3.46 4.87
CA ALA A 221 -2.36 -4.69 4.60
C ALA A 221 -3.18 -5.75 3.86
N SER A 222 -4.48 -5.85 4.12
CA SER A 222 -5.37 -6.81 3.44
C SER A 222 -5.53 -6.49 1.96
N GLY A 223 -5.44 -5.23 1.57
CA GLY A 223 -5.35 -4.79 0.18
C GLY A 223 -4.12 -5.32 -0.56
N LEU A 224 -3.11 -5.81 0.16
CA LEU A 224 -1.89 -6.43 -0.37
C LEU A 224 -1.92 -7.96 -0.34
N SER A 225 -2.98 -8.59 0.16
CA SER A 225 -3.05 -10.04 0.43
C SER A 225 -2.69 -10.91 -0.77
N GLY A 226 -3.08 -10.52 -1.98
CA GLY A 226 -2.73 -11.22 -3.22
C GLY A 226 -1.25 -11.10 -3.64
N GLU A 227 -0.46 -10.25 -2.99
CA GLU A 227 0.96 -10.01 -3.29
C GLU A 227 1.90 -10.60 -2.23
N VAL A 228 1.35 -11.24 -1.20
CA VAL A 228 2.10 -11.71 -0.03
C VAL A 228 2.42 -13.19 -0.13
N GLY A 229 3.72 -13.51 -0.15
CA GLY A 229 4.26 -14.86 -0.16
C GLY A 229 4.45 -15.47 1.23
N VAL A 230 3.44 -15.38 2.12
CA VAL A 230 3.59 -15.82 3.51
C VAL A 230 2.83 -17.11 3.76
N ASN A 231 3.52 -18.10 4.34
CA ASN A 231 2.92 -19.39 4.74
C ASN A 231 2.13 -19.26 6.06
N ARG A 232 1.39 -20.31 6.46
CA ARG A 232 0.61 -20.38 7.71
C ARG A 232 1.43 -19.98 8.96
N ARG A 233 2.70 -20.41 9.05
CA ARG A 233 3.56 -20.08 10.18
C ARG A 233 3.95 -18.61 10.18
N GLY A 234 4.22 -18.05 9.00
CA GLY A 234 4.51 -16.62 8.84
C GLY A 234 3.32 -15.74 9.20
N LEU A 235 2.09 -16.12 8.79
CA LEU A 235 0.88 -15.39 9.16
C LEU A 235 0.63 -15.38 10.67
N ARG A 236 0.78 -16.54 11.35
CA ARG A 236 0.67 -16.61 12.82
C ARG A 236 1.72 -15.75 13.52
N ARG A 237 2.97 -15.78 13.05
CA ARG A 237 4.04 -14.94 13.60
C ARG A 237 3.74 -13.46 13.39
N LEU A 238 3.25 -13.09 12.21
CA LEU A 238 2.87 -11.71 11.92
C LEU A 238 1.82 -11.20 12.90
N VAL A 239 0.71 -11.96 13.09
CA VAL A 239 -0.35 -11.58 14.03
C VAL A 239 0.21 -11.42 15.45
N SER A 240 0.94 -12.42 15.96
CA SER A 240 1.43 -12.37 17.35
C SER A 240 2.49 -11.27 17.54
N THR A 241 3.44 -11.09 16.63
CA THR A 241 4.45 -10.04 16.76
C THR A 241 3.85 -8.65 16.63
N ALA A 242 2.91 -8.44 15.70
CA ALA A 242 2.22 -7.17 15.56
C ALA A 242 1.40 -6.83 16.82
N THR A 243 0.60 -7.77 17.31
CA THR A 243 -0.21 -7.57 18.54
C THR A 243 0.68 -7.24 19.75
N VAL A 244 1.76 -8.00 19.97
CA VAL A 244 2.67 -7.76 21.09
C VAL A 244 3.36 -6.39 20.96
N SER A 245 3.88 -6.04 19.76
CA SER A 245 4.54 -4.74 19.55
C SER A 245 3.60 -3.57 19.79
N VAL A 246 2.36 -3.66 19.28
CA VAL A 246 1.32 -2.65 19.47
C VAL A 246 0.97 -2.51 20.94
N THR A 247 0.75 -3.63 21.64
CA THR A 247 0.41 -3.61 23.08
C THR A 247 1.52 -2.94 23.89
N ILE A 248 2.78 -3.30 23.66
CA ILE A 248 3.92 -2.71 24.37
C ILE A 248 4.00 -1.19 24.11
N VAL A 249 3.86 -0.77 22.87
CA VAL A 249 3.98 0.64 22.51
C VAL A 249 2.83 1.45 23.07
N TYR A 250 1.59 1.09 22.76
CA TYR A 250 0.43 1.91 23.13
C TYR A 250 0.16 1.91 24.64
N VAL A 251 0.15 0.75 25.26
CA VAL A 251 -0.05 0.66 26.72
C VAL A 251 1.14 1.25 27.46
N GLY A 252 2.36 0.98 26.98
CA GLY A 252 3.58 1.51 27.60
C GLY A 252 3.66 3.03 27.52
N ILE A 253 3.39 3.62 26.35
CA ILE A 253 3.39 5.09 26.19
C ILE A 253 2.25 5.72 27.02
N ALA A 254 1.06 5.10 27.07
CA ALA A 254 -0.03 5.60 27.90
C ALA A 254 0.29 5.57 29.41
N LEU A 255 0.96 4.52 29.90
CA LEU A 255 1.45 4.45 31.27
C LEU A 255 2.45 5.56 31.56
N VAL A 256 3.43 5.76 30.67
CA VAL A 256 4.42 6.83 30.80
C VAL A 256 3.76 8.19 30.74
N ALA A 257 2.84 8.40 29.81
CA ALA A 257 2.15 9.67 29.61
C ALA A 257 1.41 10.14 30.87
N LEU A 258 0.62 9.25 31.48
CA LEU A 258 -0.16 9.59 32.66
C LEU A 258 0.65 9.67 33.97
N THR A 259 1.87 9.11 33.97
CA THR A 259 2.77 9.27 35.11
C THR A 259 3.69 10.48 34.96
N ALA A 260 4.06 10.86 33.73
CA ALA A 260 4.81 12.08 33.43
C ALA A 260 3.92 13.34 33.51
N LEU A 261 2.65 13.20 33.05
CA LEU A 261 1.65 14.26 32.96
C LEU A 261 0.38 13.80 33.69
N PRO A 262 0.41 13.78 35.05
CA PRO A 262 -0.65 13.15 35.84
C PRO A 262 -1.99 13.91 35.73
N VAL A 263 -3.07 13.17 36.02
CA VAL A 263 -4.41 13.74 36.10
C VAL A 263 -4.57 14.44 37.45
N VAL A 264 -4.88 15.74 37.41
CA VAL A 264 -5.14 16.57 38.57
C VAL A 264 -6.51 17.23 38.40
N ASP A 265 -7.39 17.09 39.37
CA ASP A 265 -8.76 17.65 39.36
C ASP A 265 -9.58 17.26 38.10
N GLY A 266 -9.42 16.00 37.62
CA GLY A 266 -10.10 15.48 36.45
C GLY A 266 -9.58 16.00 35.12
N ARG A 267 -8.38 16.57 35.09
CA ARG A 267 -7.70 17.08 33.86
C ARG A 267 -6.25 16.65 33.82
N THR A 268 -5.73 16.51 32.62
CA THR A 268 -4.29 16.30 32.35
C THR A 268 -3.82 17.32 31.31
N SER A 269 -2.54 17.62 31.24
CA SER A 269 -2.03 18.47 30.15
C SER A 269 -2.23 17.84 28.76
N LEU A 270 -2.34 16.50 28.71
CA LEU A 270 -2.69 15.75 27.50
C LEU A 270 -4.09 16.08 26.97
N SER A 271 -5.00 16.57 27.81
CA SER A 271 -6.34 17.03 27.42
C SER A 271 -6.41 18.54 27.12
N GLY A 272 -5.28 19.20 27.06
CA GLY A 272 -5.19 20.64 26.84
C GLY A 272 -4.05 21.03 25.91
N VAL A 273 -2.98 21.57 26.49
CA VAL A 273 -1.84 22.12 25.72
C VAL A 273 -1.15 21.05 24.85
N ASP A 274 -1.11 19.80 25.32
CA ASP A 274 -0.41 18.69 24.67
C ASP A 274 -1.35 17.76 23.88
N LEU A 275 -2.63 18.12 23.69
CA LEU A 275 -3.65 17.29 23.03
C LEU A 275 -3.21 16.88 21.61
N GLU A 276 -2.71 17.84 20.85
CA GLU A 276 -2.39 17.67 19.42
C GLU A 276 -0.99 17.09 19.16
N ALA A 277 -0.10 17.16 20.18
CA ALA A 277 1.24 16.60 20.12
C ALA A 277 1.65 15.88 21.45
N PRO A 278 0.89 14.88 21.90
CA PRO A 278 0.99 14.33 23.24
C PRO A 278 2.35 13.73 23.57
N VAL A 279 3.07 13.18 22.58
CA VAL A 279 4.40 12.61 22.79
C VAL A 279 5.44 13.72 23.07
N LEU A 280 5.27 14.93 22.52
CA LEU A 280 6.15 16.06 22.84
C LEU A 280 5.93 16.55 24.27
N GLY A 281 4.70 16.53 24.78
CA GLY A 281 4.43 16.79 26.20
C GLY A 281 5.17 15.83 27.12
N ILE A 282 5.17 14.52 26.80
CA ILE A 282 5.92 13.51 27.56
C ILE A 282 7.43 13.81 27.53
N THR A 283 7.98 14.12 26.35
CA THR A 283 9.43 14.40 26.23
C THR A 283 9.83 15.68 26.95
N GLY A 284 8.96 16.68 26.99
CA GLY A 284 9.16 17.92 27.74
C GLY A 284 9.12 17.77 29.27
N ALA A 285 8.57 16.67 29.79
CA ALA A 285 8.49 16.40 31.23
C ALA A 285 9.80 15.94 31.87
N PHE A 286 10.84 15.59 31.06
CA PHE A 286 12.14 15.20 31.60
C PHE A 286 12.87 16.39 32.21
N GLU A 287 13.40 16.22 33.42
CA GLU A 287 14.10 17.30 34.16
C GLU A 287 15.41 17.72 33.51
N GLN A 288 16.10 16.82 32.84
CA GLN A 288 17.40 17.10 32.17
C GLN A 288 17.12 17.82 30.83
N GLY A 289 17.33 19.15 30.77
CA GLY A 289 17.01 19.95 29.60
C GLY A 289 17.62 19.43 28.28
N TRP A 290 18.88 19.00 28.28
CA TRP A 290 19.50 18.43 27.08
C TRP A 290 18.84 17.13 26.61
N LEU A 291 18.31 16.31 27.56
CA LEU A 291 17.60 15.07 27.24
C LEU A 291 16.19 15.38 26.73
N ALA A 292 15.48 16.29 27.41
CA ALA A 292 14.17 16.76 26.99
C ALA A 292 14.22 17.36 25.58
N ASP A 293 15.12 18.28 25.31
CA ASP A 293 15.32 18.91 23.99
C ASP A 293 15.68 17.86 22.92
N GLY A 294 16.63 16.98 23.23
CA GLY A 294 17.06 15.93 22.30
C GLY A 294 15.94 14.96 21.92
N LEU A 295 15.16 14.51 22.90
CA LEU A 295 14.00 13.64 22.67
C LEU A 295 12.90 14.39 21.92
N THR A 296 12.60 15.63 22.29
CA THR A 296 11.58 16.44 21.64
C THR A 296 11.85 16.61 20.16
N TYR A 297 13.06 17.01 19.77
CA TYR A 297 13.40 17.13 18.35
C TYR A 297 13.45 15.78 17.63
N ALA A 298 13.93 14.71 18.27
CA ALA A 298 13.96 13.38 17.70
C ALA A 298 12.53 12.87 17.42
N PHE A 299 11.62 13.01 18.39
CA PHE A 299 10.23 12.61 18.23
C PHE A 299 9.47 13.54 17.28
N ALA A 300 9.72 14.83 17.29
CA ALA A 300 9.14 15.78 16.34
C ALA A 300 9.45 15.38 14.89
N LEU A 301 10.71 15.05 14.61
CA LEU A 301 11.11 14.59 13.29
C LEU A 301 10.51 13.23 12.93
N ALA A 302 10.62 12.25 13.83
CA ALA A 302 10.11 10.91 13.61
C ALA A 302 8.59 10.91 13.39
N ALA A 303 7.84 11.59 14.27
CA ALA A 303 6.39 11.72 14.18
C ALA A 303 5.95 12.38 12.87
N THR A 304 6.55 13.54 12.52
CA THR A 304 6.23 14.23 11.26
C THR A 304 6.43 13.32 10.06
N LEU A 305 7.56 12.62 9.97
CA LEU A 305 7.84 11.70 8.86
C LEU A 305 6.90 10.49 8.86
N THR A 306 6.64 9.89 10.03
CA THR A 306 5.77 8.71 10.16
C THR A 306 4.32 9.05 9.80
N LEU A 307 3.81 10.22 10.24
CA LEU A 307 2.47 10.71 9.90
C LEU A 307 2.33 10.99 8.40
N VAL A 308 3.30 11.65 7.77
CA VAL A 308 3.29 11.89 6.32
C VAL A 308 3.32 10.58 5.53
N GLU A 309 4.13 9.60 5.94
CA GLU A 309 4.16 8.29 5.28
C GLU A 309 2.88 7.48 5.52
N ALA A 310 2.25 7.60 6.69
CA ALA A 310 0.94 6.99 6.98
C ALA A 310 -0.16 7.59 6.10
N ALA A 311 -0.22 8.91 5.97
CA ALA A 311 -1.15 9.60 5.06
C ALA A 311 -0.94 9.16 3.59
N ALA A 312 0.31 9.00 3.18
CA ALA A 312 0.61 8.53 1.83
C ALA A 312 0.29 7.04 1.62
N ALA A 313 0.39 6.21 2.65
CA ALA A 313 -0.07 4.83 2.61
C ALA A 313 -1.60 4.74 2.55
N ALA A 314 -2.31 5.60 3.31
CA ALA A 314 -3.77 5.74 3.25
C ALA A 314 -4.24 6.17 1.84
N MET A 315 -3.58 7.14 1.20
CA MET A 315 -3.87 7.56 -0.17
C MET A 315 -3.69 6.40 -1.17
N LEU A 316 -2.68 5.55 -0.98
CA LEU A 316 -2.47 4.37 -1.79
C LEU A 316 -3.58 3.33 -1.56
N GLY A 317 -3.96 3.06 -0.31
CA GLY A 317 -5.07 2.17 0.05
C GLY A 317 -6.39 2.63 -0.57
N LEU A 318 -6.71 3.91 -0.40
CA LEU A 318 -7.88 4.56 -0.99
C LEU A 318 -7.94 4.40 -2.51
N SER A 319 -6.83 4.68 -3.20
CA SER A 319 -6.79 4.61 -4.66
C SER A 319 -7.05 3.19 -5.18
N ARG A 320 -6.52 2.18 -4.50
CA ARG A 320 -6.75 0.75 -4.82
C ARG A 320 -8.18 0.32 -4.55
N LEU A 321 -8.71 0.69 -3.38
CA LEU A 321 -10.08 0.35 -3.00
C LEU A 321 -11.09 0.98 -3.95
N ALA A 322 -10.99 2.28 -4.20
CA ALA A 322 -11.88 2.98 -5.10
C ALA A 322 -11.79 2.45 -6.55
N TYR A 323 -10.59 2.09 -7.00
CA TYR A 323 -10.43 1.42 -8.29
C TYR A 323 -11.15 0.06 -8.32
N SER A 324 -11.04 -0.74 -7.26
CA SER A 324 -11.75 -2.02 -7.13
C SER A 324 -13.28 -1.85 -7.14
N LEU A 325 -13.80 -0.87 -6.40
CA LEU A 325 -15.24 -0.54 -6.40
C LEU A 325 -15.74 -0.10 -7.79
N SER A 326 -14.92 0.65 -8.53
CA SER A 326 -15.19 1.08 -9.89
C SER A 326 -15.23 -0.10 -10.87
N LEU A 327 -14.28 -1.03 -10.79
CA LEU A 327 -14.27 -2.26 -11.60
C LEU A 327 -15.49 -3.14 -11.34
N ASN A 328 -15.89 -3.23 -10.09
CA ASN A 328 -17.09 -3.98 -9.67
C ASN A 328 -18.41 -3.25 -9.99
N ARG A 329 -18.32 -2.07 -10.63
CA ARG A 329 -19.47 -1.20 -10.94
C ARG A 329 -20.33 -0.88 -9.72
N GLN A 330 -19.68 -0.67 -8.59
CA GLN A 330 -20.29 -0.22 -7.34
C GLN A 330 -20.29 1.31 -7.24
N ILE A 331 -19.32 1.96 -7.87
CA ILE A 331 -19.26 3.40 -8.08
C ILE A 331 -19.09 3.71 -9.58
N PRO A 332 -19.38 4.93 -10.04
CA PRO A 332 -19.23 5.31 -11.44
C PRO A 332 -17.83 4.99 -11.99
N SER A 333 -17.81 4.27 -13.13
CA SER A 333 -16.55 3.82 -13.76
C SER A 333 -15.62 4.97 -14.15
N GLY A 334 -16.15 6.16 -14.37
CA GLY A 334 -15.37 7.37 -14.61
C GLY A 334 -14.43 7.74 -13.45
N LEU A 335 -14.82 7.44 -12.19
CA LEU A 335 -13.98 7.68 -11.02
C LEU A 335 -12.72 6.81 -11.02
N GLY A 336 -12.82 5.57 -11.52
CA GLY A 336 -11.69 4.65 -11.65
C GLY A 336 -10.83 4.87 -12.89
N ARG A 337 -11.04 5.96 -13.66
CA ARG A 337 -10.28 6.23 -14.88
C ARG A 337 -8.79 6.39 -14.58
N LEU A 338 -7.98 5.62 -15.30
CA LEU A 338 -6.54 5.64 -15.16
C LEU A 338 -5.88 6.78 -15.94
N HIS A 339 -4.83 7.35 -15.37
CA HIS A 339 -4.01 8.34 -16.05
C HIS A 339 -3.33 7.70 -17.27
N PRO A 340 -3.41 8.31 -18.49
CA PRO A 340 -3.00 7.67 -19.75
C PRO A 340 -1.55 7.16 -19.78
N THR A 341 -0.64 7.89 -19.15
CA THR A 341 0.80 7.57 -19.17
C THR A 341 1.30 6.90 -17.90
N ARG A 342 0.59 7.04 -16.75
CA ARG A 342 1.07 6.59 -15.44
C ARG A 342 0.30 5.39 -14.89
N GLY A 343 -0.88 5.09 -15.43
CA GLY A 343 -1.70 3.99 -14.99
C GLY A 343 -2.25 4.12 -13.56
N THR A 344 -2.36 5.34 -13.01
CA THR A 344 -2.87 5.61 -11.66
C THR A 344 -4.30 6.15 -11.71
N PRO A 345 -5.21 5.83 -10.77
CA PRO A 345 -6.59 6.34 -10.76
C PRO A 345 -6.63 7.79 -10.25
N PHE A 346 -6.21 8.72 -11.07
CA PHE A 346 -5.94 10.11 -10.69
C PHE A 346 -7.19 10.89 -10.25
N ILE A 347 -8.37 10.58 -10.79
CA ILE A 347 -9.63 11.29 -10.45
C ILE A 347 -9.98 11.06 -8.97
N VAL A 348 -9.90 9.80 -8.52
CA VAL A 348 -10.16 9.45 -7.12
C VAL A 348 -9.14 10.08 -6.19
N ILE A 349 -7.86 10.09 -6.57
CA ILE A 349 -6.79 10.70 -5.77
C ILE A 349 -7.04 12.20 -5.60
N ILE A 350 -7.43 12.90 -6.67
CA ILE A 350 -7.77 14.34 -6.60
C ILE A 350 -9.00 14.56 -5.72
N ALA A 351 -10.06 13.78 -5.92
CA ALA A 351 -11.29 13.89 -5.12
C ALA A 351 -10.99 13.68 -3.62
N ALA A 352 -10.22 12.65 -3.29
CA ALA A 352 -9.82 12.37 -1.91
C ALA A 352 -8.98 13.51 -1.31
N ALA A 353 -8.03 14.06 -2.07
CA ALA A 353 -7.21 15.19 -1.62
C ALA A 353 -8.06 16.44 -1.36
N VAL A 354 -9.04 16.73 -2.20
CA VAL A 354 -9.97 17.86 -2.01
C VAL A 354 -10.81 17.67 -0.76
N ILE A 355 -11.40 16.46 -0.57
CA ILE A 355 -12.22 16.17 0.61
C ILE A 355 -11.37 16.19 1.89
N ALA A 356 -10.19 15.56 1.89
CA ALA A 356 -9.28 15.59 3.04
C ALA A 356 -8.85 17.03 3.39
N SER A 357 -8.55 17.86 2.39
CA SER A 357 -8.21 19.27 2.60
C SER A 357 -9.39 20.08 3.19
N ALA A 358 -10.62 19.80 2.76
CA ALA A 358 -11.81 20.45 3.32
C ALA A 358 -12.06 20.02 4.78
N LEU A 359 -11.77 18.76 5.12
CA LEU A 359 -11.94 18.23 6.48
C LEU A 359 -10.93 18.81 7.48
N VAL A 360 -9.77 19.27 7.03
CA VAL A 360 -8.77 19.92 7.89
C VAL A 360 -9.14 21.39 8.24
N ILE A 361 -10.05 22.02 7.48
CA ILE A 361 -10.40 23.45 7.68
C ILE A 361 -10.85 23.78 9.11
N PRO A 362 -11.64 22.95 9.82
CA PRO A 362 -12.02 23.24 11.20
C PRO A 362 -10.84 23.29 12.19
N GLN A 363 -9.72 22.65 11.86
CA GLN A 363 -8.54 22.56 12.75
C GLN A 363 -8.89 21.95 14.13
N ASP A 364 -9.66 20.87 14.12
CA ASP A 364 -10.16 20.19 15.30
C ASP A 364 -9.83 18.70 15.20
N LEU A 365 -8.87 18.26 16.03
CA LEU A 365 -8.39 16.88 16.04
C LEU A 365 -9.44 15.89 16.52
N ASP A 366 -10.17 16.25 17.58
CA ASP A 366 -11.21 15.42 18.17
C ASP A 366 -12.33 15.13 17.13
N PHE A 367 -12.78 16.20 16.46
CA PHE A 367 -13.75 16.09 15.38
C PHE A 367 -13.28 15.15 14.27
N LEU A 368 -12.03 15.29 13.81
CA LEU A 368 -11.47 14.45 12.74
C LEU A 368 -11.36 12.98 13.17
N VAL A 369 -10.85 12.73 14.37
CA VAL A 369 -10.62 11.37 14.89
C VAL A 369 -11.94 10.66 15.21
N GLY A 370 -12.95 11.38 15.69
CA GLY A 370 -14.27 10.81 15.93
C GLY A 370 -14.98 10.36 14.64
N ILE A 371 -14.89 11.13 13.55
CA ILE A 371 -15.45 10.71 12.25
C ILE A 371 -14.62 9.56 11.65
N TYR A 372 -13.30 9.57 11.83
CA TYR A 372 -12.42 8.48 11.44
C TYR A 372 -12.85 7.16 12.10
N ALA A 373 -13.14 7.19 13.42
CA ALA A 373 -13.63 6.05 14.15
C ALA A 373 -14.93 5.46 13.58
N PHE A 374 -15.85 6.29 13.12
CA PHE A 374 -17.13 5.85 12.53
C PHE A 374 -16.92 4.96 11.29
N GLY A 375 -16.11 5.39 10.33
CA GLY A 375 -15.88 4.67 9.08
C GLY A 375 -15.20 3.32 9.30
N ALA A 376 -14.12 3.32 10.08
CA ALA A 376 -13.32 2.14 10.34
C ALA A 376 -14.07 1.05 11.14
N LEU A 377 -14.89 1.44 12.12
CA LEU A 377 -15.67 0.50 12.93
C LEU A 377 -16.74 -0.24 12.12
N ILE A 378 -17.34 0.40 11.10
CA ILE A 378 -18.25 -0.28 10.15
C ILE A 378 -17.48 -1.35 9.37
N GLY A 379 -16.32 -1.03 8.83
CA GLY A 379 -15.47 -1.97 8.10
C GLY A 379 -15.06 -3.17 8.96
N LEU A 380 -14.62 -2.91 10.20
CA LEU A 380 -14.25 -3.93 11.17
C LEU A 380 -15.42 -4.84 11.54
N LEU A 381 -16.56 -4.27 11.87
CA LEU A 381 -17.77 -5.03 12.22
C LEU A 381 -18.17 -5.95 11.06
N LEU A 382 -18.19 -5.43 9.83
CA LEU A 382 -18.50 -6.21 8.63
C LEU A 382 -17.46 -7.30 8.36
N ALA A 383 -16.18 -7.07 8.63
CA ALA A 383 -15.15 -8.10 8.50
C ALA A 383 -15.43 -9.28 9.45
N HIS A 384 -15.69 -9.02 10.73
CA HIS A 384 -16.02 -10.06 11.70
C HIS A 384 -17.29 -10.82 11.33
N LEU A 385 -18.36 -10.10 11.01
CA LEU A 385 -19.65 -10.73 10.61
C LEU A 385 -19.50 -11.55 9.33
N SER A 386 -18.66 -11.11 8.40
CA SER A 386 -18.41 -11.83 7.15
C SER A 386 -17.71 -13.18 7.39
N VAL A 387 -16.67 -13.19 8.22
CA VAL A 387 -15.95 -14.43 8.52
C VAL A 387 -16.84 -15.41 9.29
N ILE A 388 -17.66 -14.94 10.23
CA ILE A 388 -18.66 -15.76 10.91
C ILE A 388 -19.63 -16.35 9.87
N ALA A 389 -20.19 -15.53 8.97
CA ALA A 389 -21.14 -15.99 7.96
C ALA A 389 -20.51 -16.99 6.98
N LEU A 390 -19.27 -16.81 6.57
CA LEU A 390 -18.54 -17.73 5.68
C LEU A 390 -18.34 -19.11 6.31
N ARG A 391 -18.18 -19.19 7.62
CA ARG A 391 -18.05 -20.48 8.33
C ARG A 391 -19.33 -21.31 8.31
N TYR A 392 -20.49 -20.68 8.20
CA TYR A 392 -21.78 -21.36 8.06
C TYR A 392 -22.17 -21.62 6.60
N ARG A 393 -21.67 -20.80 5.67
CA ARG A 393 -22.01 -20.93 4.24
C ARG A 393 -21.13 -21.90 3.49
N GLU A 394 -19.86 -21.98 3.90
CA GLU A 394 -18.83 -22.84 3.30
C GLU A 394 -18.18 -23.69 4.39
N PRO A 395 -18.94 -24.58 5.08
CA PRO A 395 -18.41 -25.34 6.22
C PRO A 395 -17.29 -26.31 5.82
N ASP A 396 -17.40 -26.91 4.63
CA ASP A 396 -16.47 -27.94 4.14
C ASP A 396 -15.26 -27.36 3.40
N ARG A 397 -15.18 -26.04 3.24
CA ARG A 397 -14.06 -25.40 2.54
C ARG A 397 -12.78 -25.48 3.36
N ASP A 398 -11.69 -25.98 2.75
CA ASP A 398 -10.37 -25.97 3.39
C ASP A 398 -9.91 -24.54 3.68
N ARG A 399 -9.55 -24.28 4.94
CA ARG A 399 -9.08 -22.99 5.44
C ARG A 399 -7.58 -23.05 5.70
N PRO A 400 -6.76 -22.37 4.88
CA PRO A 400 -5.33 -22.30 5.11
C PRO A 400 -4.98 -21.78 6.51
N TYR A 401 -5.77 -20.85 7.03
CA TYR A 401 -5.73 -20.39 8.41
C TYR A 401 -7.14 -20.44 9.00
N ALA A 402 -7.34 -21.16 10.09
CA ALA A 402 -8.56 -21.15 10.89
C ALA A 402 -8.28 -20.54 12.24
N MET A 403 -9.14 -19.62 12.69
CA MET A 403 -9.05 -19.03 14.03
C MET A 403 -9.17 -20.12 15.12
N PRO A 404 -8.38 -20.01 16.19
CA PRO A 404 -8.52 -20.88 17.36
C PRO A 404 -9.86 -20.63 18.09
N PHE A 405 -10.19 -21.51 19.04
CA PHE A 405 -11.36 -21.37 19.90
C PHE A 405 -12.70 -21.30 19.12
N SER A 406 -12.90 -22.25 18.22
CA SER A 406 -14.15 -22.37 17.49
C SER A 406 -15.04 -23.46 18.11
N VAL A 407 -16.34 -23.19 18.19
CA VAL A 407 -17.35 -24.11 18.75
C VAL A 407 -18.29 -24.54 17.62
N GLU A 408 -18.54 -25.84 17.50
CA GLU A 408 -19.50 -26.34 16.51
C GLU A 408 -20.95 -26.07 16.99
N VAL A 409 -21.68 -25.28 16.20
CA VAL A 409 -23.06 -24.91 16.48
C VAL A 409 -23.89 -25.02 15.21
N ARG A 410 -24.97 -25.79 15.23
CA ARG A 410 -25.97 -25.90 14.15
C ARG A 410 -25.37 -26.19 12.77
N GLY A 411 -24.37 -27.08 12.68
CA GLY A 411 -23.77 -27.52 11.41
C GLY A 411 -22.73 -26.54 10.83
N GLY A 412 -22.30 -25.57 11.62
CA GLY A 412 -21.18 -24.67 11.28
C GLY A 412 -20.22 -24.51 12.47
N SER A 413 -19.05 -23.96 12.21
CA SER A 413 -18.02 -23.70 13.23
C SER A 413 -18.04 -22.21 13.61
N LEU A 414 -18.56 -21.88 14.81
CA LEU A 414 -18.61 -20.51 15.32
C LEU A 414 -17.25 -20.08 15.90
N PRO A 415 -16.56 -19.11 15.29
CA PRO A 415 -15.27 -18.63 15.79
C PRO A 415 -15.47 -17.61 16.92
N LEU A 416 -15.24 -18.01 18.18
CA LEU A 416 -15.43 -17.16 19.34
C LEU A 416 -14.63 -15.84 19.27
N PRO A 417 -13.37 -15.79 18.76
CA PRO A 417 -12.65 -14.54 18.60
C PRO A 417 -13.36 -13.55 17.68
N ALA A 418 -13.95 -14.02 16.56
CA ALA A 418 -14.68 -13.12 15.67
C ALA A 418 -16.01 -12.66 16.29
N VAL A 419 -16.68 -13.49 17.07
CA VAL A 419 -17.91 -13.09 17.79
C VAL A 419 -17.62 -12.02 18.83
N LEU A 420 -16.56 -12.20 19.63
CA LEU A 420 -16.13 -11.22 20.62
C LEU A 420 -15.70 -9.91 19.93
N GLY A 421 -14.93 -10.01 18.85
CA GLY A 421 -14.51 -8.86 18.05
C GLY A 421 -15.70 -8.09 17.46
N ALA A 422 -16.70 -8.80 16.92
CA ALA A 422 -17.93 -8.18 16.42
C ALA A 422 -18.72 -7.46 17.51
N LEU A 423 -18.85 -8.07 18.70
CA LEU A 423 -19.56 -7.47 19.83
C LEU A 423 -18.88 -6.19 20.30
N LEU A 424 -17.57 -6.23 20.52
CA LEU A 424 -16.81 -5.07 20.98
C LEU A 424 -16.76 -3.96 19.92
N ALA A 425 -16.60 -4.31 18.63
CA ALA A 425 -16.70 -3.35 17.54
C ALA A 425 -18.09 -2.71 17.44
N ALA A 426 -19.15 -3.48 17.67
CA ALA A 426 -20.51 -2.96 17.68
C ALA A 426 -20.75 -1.99 18.87
N ILE A 427 -20.25 -2.32 20.05
CA ILE A 427 -20.32 -1.44 21.24
C ILE A 427 -19.56 -0.14 20.95
N ALA A 428 -18.34 -0.21 20.47
CA ALA A 428 -17.53 0.94 20.11
C ALA A 428 -18.21 1.80 19.02
N PHE A 429 -18.77 1.18 17.99
CA PHE A 429 -19.50 1.87 16.93
C PHE A 429 -20.73 2.63 17.46
N VAL A 430 -21.55 1.97 18.31
CA VAL A 430 -22.73 2.60 18.90
C VAL A 430 -22.32 3.76 19.79
N SER A 431 -21.26 3.61 20.61
CA SER A 431 -20.73 4.69 21.44
C SER A 431 -20.31 5.91 20.61
N VAL A 432 -19.50 5.69 19.55
CA VAL A 432 -19.09 6.78 18.67
C VAL A 432 -20.28 7.45 17.98
N LEU A 433 -21.25 6.66 17.51
CA LEU A 433 -22.46 7.19 16.84
C LEU A 433 -23.33 8.03 17.78
N VAL A 434 -23.48 7.61 19.03
CA VAL A 434 -24.37 8.27 20.02
C VAL A 434 -23.70 9.49 20.61
N PHE A 435 -22.42 9.40 21.00
CA PHE A 435 -21.76 10.42 21.81
C PHE A 435 -20.96 11.43 20.99
N HIS A 436 -20.51 11.10 19.74
CA HIS A 436 -19.75 12.03 18.94
C HIS A 436 -20.59 12.68 17.83
N GLU A 437 -20.79 14.00 17.89
CA GLU A 437 -21.65 14.73 16.96
C GLU A 437 -21.15 14.69 15.51
N GLY A 438 -19.85 14.86 15.29
CA GLY A 438 -19.24 14.79 13.96
C GLY A 438 -19.48 13.43 13.28
N ALA A 439 -19.29 12.33 14.01
CA ALA A 439 -19.56 10.98 13.53
C ALA A 439 -21.04 10.79 13.17
N ARG A 440 -21.93 11.28 14.03
CA ARG A 440 -23.39 11.18 13.83
C ARG A 440 -23.85 11.93 12.58
N TYR A 441 -23.40 13.16 12.38
CA TYR A 441 -23.87 13.96 11.25
C TYR A 441 -23.08 13.68 9.96
N VAL A 442 -21.76 13.77 10.00
CA VAL A 442 -20.93 13.61 8.80
C VAL A 442 -20.85 12.14 8.38
N GLY A 443 -20.68 11.21 9.32
CA GLY A 443 -20.62 9.79 9.03
C GLY A 443 -21.90 9.24 8.43
N VAL A 444 -23.06 9.59 9.05
CA VAL A 444 -24.38 9.16 8.53
C VAL A 444 -24.69 9.83 7.20
N ALA A 445 -24.38 11.12 7.03
CA ALA A 445 -24.58 11.82 5.74
C ALA A 445 -23.71 11.19 4.65
N TRP A 446 -22.45 10.84 4.95
CA TRP A 446 -21.56 10.14 4.01
C TRP A 446 -22.14 8.79 3.59
N MET A 447 -22.57 7.97 4.54
CA MET A 447 -23.18 6.67 4.24
C MET A 447 -24.46 6.79 3.44
N ALA A 448 -25.34 7.76 3.77
CA ALA A 448 -26.56 8.03 3.04
C ALA A 448 -26.29 8.49 1.59
N ALA A 449 -25.31 9.39 1.40
CA ALA A 449 -24.89 9.85 0.09
C ALA A 449 -24.31 8.70 -0.76
N GLY A 450 -23.46 7.86 -0.15
CA GLY A 450 -22.91 6.69 -0.82
C GLY A 450 -23.99 5.69 -1.23
N LEU A 451 -24.90 5.40 -0.33
CA LEU A 451 -26.01 4.47 -0.62
C LEU A 451 -26.92 4.99 -1.74
N ALA A 452 -27.22 6.28 -1.74
CA ALA A 452 -27.97 6.93 -2.83
C ALA A 452 -27.20 6.84 -4.15
N LEU A 453 -25.88 7.14 -4.14
CA LEU A 453 -25.02 7.00 -5.31
C LEU A 453 -25.03 5.56 -5.85
N TYR A 454 -24.88 4.57 -4.97
CA TYR A 454 -24.91 3.16 -5.33
C TYR A 454 -26.22 2.75 -5.98
N VAL A 455 -27.35 3.08 -5.34
CA VAL A 455 -28.69 2.74 -5.86
C VAL A 455 -28.91 3.38 -7.22
N ILE A 456 -28.67 4.69 -7.35
CA ILE A 456 -28.85 5.43 -8.60
C ILE A 456 -27.95 4.83 -9.69
N TYR A 457 -26.65 4.63 -9.41
CA TYR A 457 -25.72 4.12 -10.40
C TYR A 457 -26.05 2.69 -10.84
N ARG A 458 -26.37 1.79 -9.91
CA ARG A 458 -26.72 0.38 -10.22
C ARG A 458 -28.02 0.27 -11.00
N THR A 459 -29.05 1.07 -10.66
CA THR A 459 -30.31 1.07 -11.38
C THR A 459 -30.18 1.65 -12.79
N THR A 460 -29.37 2.69 -13.00
CA THR A 460 -29.09 3.25 -14.33
C THR A 460 -28.28 2.31 -15.23
N GLN A 461 -27.61 1.32 -14.65
CA GLN A 461 -26.83 0.30 -15.36
C GLN A 461 -27.57 -1.05 -15.47
N ASP A 462 -28.84 -1.12 -15.11
CA ASP A 462 -29.68 -2.36 -15.08
C ASP A 462 -28.99 -3.49 -14.28
N LYS A 463 -28.29 -3.15 -13.18
CA LYS A 463 -27.60 -4.11 -12.33
C LYS A 463 -28.40 -4.37 -11.05
N SER A 464 -28.45 -5.63 -10.64
CA SER A 464 -29.05 -6.02 -9.36
C SER A 464 -28.31 -5.37 -8.19
N LEU A 465 -29.06 -4.82 -7.21
CA LEU A 465 -28.50 -4.22 -5.99
C LEU A 465 -27.88 -5.25 -5.05
N THR A 466 -28.40 -6.48 -5.04
CA THR A 466 -28.07 -7.51 -4.05
C THR A 466 -27.54 -8.80 -4.70
N LYS A 467 -26.90 -8.69 -5.88
CA LYS A 467 -26.32 -9.86 -6.56
C LYS A 467 -25.30 -10.53 -5.68
N ARG A 468 -25.44 -11.85 -5.52
CA ARG A 468 -24.42 -12.66 -4.87
C ARG A 468 -23.36 -13.09 -5.88
N VAL A 469 -22.10 -13.11 -5.44
CA VAL A 469 -20.99 -13.66 -6.20
C VAL A 469 -20.68 -15.04 -5.62
N THR A 470 -20.84 -16.06 -6.45
CA THR A 470 -20.41 -17.42 -6.14
C THR A 470 -19.25 -17.77 -7.07
N VAL A 471 -18.12 -18.17 -6.52
CA VAL A 471 -17.01 -18.69 -7.32
C VAL A 471 -17.38 -20.10 -7.71
N ARG A 472 -17.59 -20.35 -9.02
CA ARG A 472 -17.80 -21.72 -9.50
C ARG A 472 -16.48 -22.49 -9.42
N GLU A 473 -16.48 -23.64 -8.75
CA GLU A 473 -15.30 -24.51 -8.67
C GLU A 473 -14.73 -24.88 -10.05
N SER A 474 -15.57 -24.93 -11.07
CA SER A 474 -15.14 -25.16 -12.45
C SER A 474 -14.27 -24.05 -13.04
N ALA A 475 -14.35 -22.80 -12.52
CA ALA A 475 -13.46 -21.71 -12.96
C ALA A 475 -12.07 -21.85 -12.31
N LEU A 476 -12.00 -22.35 -11.08
CA LEU A 476 -10.73 -22.64 -10.40
C LEU A 476 -10.02 -23.87 -10.98
N ARG A 477 -10.79 -24.85 -11.51
CA ARG A 477 -10.22 -26.04 -12.18
C ARG A 477 -9.68 -25.67 -13.57
N ARG A 478 -10.34 -24.79 -14.33
CA ARG A 478 -9.88 -24.37 -15.67
C ARG A 478 -8.54 -23.63 -15.65
N ASP A 479 -8.24 -22.89 -14.61
CA ASP A 479 -6.90 -22.27 -14.47
C ASP A 479 -5.84 -23.30 -14.06
N ARG A 480 -6.20 -24.37 -13.33
CA ARG A 480 -5.28 -25.46 -13.01
C ARG A 480 -4.97 -26.35 -14.20
N ASP A 481 -5.98 -26.65 -15.03
CA ASP A 481 -5.82 -27.52 -16.21
C ASP A 481 -5.12 -26.80 -17.37
N ARG A 482 -5.09 -25.46 -17.38
CA ARG A 482 -4.33 -24.69 -18.38
C ARG A 482 -2.83 -24.55 -18.07
N ASP A 483 -2.44 -24.67 -16.82
CA ASP A 483 -1.03 -24.65 -16.43
C ASP A 483 -0.32 -26.01 -16.68
N ASP A 484 -1.06 -27.10 -16.87
CA ASP A 484 -0.49 -28.43 -17.14
C ASP A 484 -0.21 -28.70 -18.65
N ASP A 485 -0.75 -27.85 -19.58
CA ASP A 485 -0.58 -27.98 -21.04
C ASP A 485 0.44 -27.00 -21.64
N LEU A 486 1.09 -26.19 -20.81
CA LEU A 486 2.19 -25.34 -21.28
C LEU A 486 3.46 -26.19 -21.27
N GLY A 487 3.75 -26.76 -22.44
CA GLY A 487 4.94 -27.57 -22.70
C GLY A 487 6.24 -26.90 -22.19
N GLU A 488 7.22 -27.75 -21.95
CA GLU A 488 8.55 -27.39 -21.51
C GLU A 488 9.12 -26.28 -22.38
N PHE A 489 9.35 -25.11 -21.79
CA PHE A 489 9.87 -23.93 -22.45
C PHE A 489 11.40 -23.99 -22.49
N GLY A 490 11.94 -23.58 -23.60
CA GLY A 490 13.26 -23.77 -24.02
C GLY A 490 14.41 -23.12 -23.26
N SER A 491 15.60 -23.30 -23.77
CA SER A 491 16.85 -22.96 -23.08
C SER A 491 17.17 -21.46 -23.01
N ILE A 492 16.52 -20.59 -23.80
CA ILE A 492 16.84 -19.15 -23.85
C ILE A 492 15.63 -18.27 -23.56
N LEU A 493 15.75 -17.37 -22.57
CA LEU A 493 14.77 -16.32 -22.27
C LEU A 493 15.27 -14.97 -22.81
N VAL A 494 14.41 -14.27 -23.57
CA VAL A 494 14.70 -12.95 -24.14
C VAL A 494 13.69 -11.92 -23.66
N PRO A 495 14.03 -11.09 -22.65
CA PRO A 495 13.15 -10.01 -22.23
C PRO A 495 13.17 -8.86 -23.23
N LEU A 496 11.99 -8.42 -23.68
CA LEU A 496 11.79 -7.34 -24.63
C LEU A 496 11.29 -6.07 -23.91
N PHE A 497 11.78 -4.92 -24.35
CA PHE A 497 11.46 -3.62 -23.76
C PHE A 497 10.79 -2.66 -24.77
N GLY A 498 10.62 -3.04 -26.02
CA GLY A 498 10.07 -2.20 -27.09
C GLY A 498 11.05 -1.12 -27.54
N THR A 499 12.33 -1.45 -27.55
CA THR A 499 13.42 -0.59 -27.98
C THR A 499 14.02 -1.11 -29.31
N ASP A 500 14.79 -0.27 -29.99
CA ASP A 500 15.50 -0.66 -31.23
C ASP A 500 16.52 -1.79 -30.97
N LEU A 501 16.86 -2.07 -29.70
CA LEU A 501 17.79 -3.13 -29.32
C LEU A 501 17.13 -4.51 -29.25
N ASP A 502 15.80 -4.58 -29.27
CA ASP A 502 15.08 -5.86 -29.21
C ASP A 502 15.44 -6.77 -30.38
N ASP A 503 15.68 -6.19 -31.57
CA ASP A 503 16.10 -6.94 -32.76
C ASP A 503 17.50 -7.53 -32.59
N ASP A 504 18.46 -6.76 -32.07
CA ASP A 504 19.84 -7.21 -31.86
C ASP A 504 19.89 -8.35 -30.83
N ILE A 505 19.01 -8.27 -29.79
CA ILE A 505 18.92 -9.32 -28.76
C ILE A 505 18.36 -10.61 -29.39
N MET A 506 17.29 -10.49 -30.16
CA MET A 506 16.65 -11.65 -30.81
C MET A 506 17.58 -12.30 -31.85
N GLN A 507 18.31 -11.52 -32.63
CA GLN A 507 19.32 -12.05 -33.55
C GLN A 507 20.44 -12.78 -32.81
N THR A 508 20.90 -12.23 -31.67
CA THR A 508 21.92 -12.88 -30.84
C THR A 508 21.40 -14.19 -30.25
N ALA A 509 20.17 -14.19 -29.72
CA ALA A 509 19.52 -15.39 -29.20
C ALA A 509 19.32 -16.45 -30.31
N GLY A 510 18.89 -16.02 -31.50
CA GLY A 510 18.72 -16.91 -32.66
C GLY A 510 20.03 -17.59 -33.12
N ARG A 511 21.13 -16.84 -33.13
CA ARG A 511 22.45 -17.43 -33.43
C ARG A 511 22.87 -18.44 -32.37
N LEU A 512 22.75 -18.10 -31.08
CA LEU A 512 23.11 -18.99 -30.00
C LEU A 512 22.26 -20.26 -29.95
N ALA A 513 20.98 -20.15 -30.33
CA ALA A 513 20.07 -21.29 -30.45
C ALA A 513 20.36 -22.16 -31.66
N GLY A 514 20.70 -21.54 -32.82
CA GLY A 514 21.06 -22.25 -34.04
C GLY A 514 22.39 -23.03 -33.92
N ASP A 515 23.40 -22.46 -33.28
CA ASP A 515 24.68 -23.13 -32.99
C ASP A 515 24.53 -24.36 -32.10
N ALA A 516 23.56 -24.34 -31.16
CA ALA A 516 23.29 -25.47 -30.25
C ALA A 516 22.62 -26.65 -30.97
N HIS A 517 21.93 -26.41 -32.09
CA HIS A 517 21.28 -27.47 -32.88
C HIS A 517 22.27 -28.36 -33.63
N ASP A 518 23.40 -27.84 -34.02
CA ASP A 518 24.45 -28.60 -34.75
C ASP A 518 25.17 -29.64 -33.87
N ASP A 519 25.13 -29.51 -32.54
CA ASP A 519 25.82 -30.38 -31.57
C ASP A 519 24.92 -31.50 -30.96
N PHE A 520 23.62 -31.48 -31.16
CA PHE A 520 22.68 -32.45 -30.59
C PHE A 520 21.90 -33.19 -31.66
N ASP A 521 22.04 -34.51 -31.72
CA ASP A 521 21.24 -35.48 -32.50
C ASP A 521 19.73 -35.53 -32.09
N SER A 522 19.14 -34.46 -31.54
CA SER A 522 17.75 -34.39 -31.13
C SER A 522 16.89 -33.70 -32.19
N GLU A 523 15.80 -34.37 -32.59
CA GLU A 523 14.78 -33.84 -33.52
C GLU A 523 14.01 -32.60 -32.95
N GLU A 524 14.27 -32.18 -31.73
CA GLU A 524 13.63 -31.03 -31.04
C GLU A 524 14.55 -29.81 -31.18
N GLY A 525 14.12 -28.80 -31.94
CA GLY A 525 14.82 -27.54 -32.15
C GLY A 525 14.95 -26.73 -30.85
N ALA A 526 15.91 -25.80 -30.81
CA ALA A 526 16.06 -24.90 -29.66
C ALA A 526 14.88 -23.92 -29.55
N LEU A 527 14.32 -23.77 -28.36
CA LEU A 527 13.20 -22.89 -28.10
C LEU A 527 13.68 -21.58 -27.48
N ILE A 528 13.33 -20.46 -28.08
CA ILE A 528 13.54 -19.11 -27.51
C ILE A 528 12.21 -18.59 -26.95
N GLU A 529 12.23 -18.12 -25.74
CA GLU A 529 11.08 -17.43 -25.16
C GLU A 529 11.27 -15.91 -25.18
N ALA A 530 10.47 -15.22 -25.98
CA ALA A 530 10.37 -13.78 -26.00
C ALA A 530 9.39 -13.31 -24.91
N LEU A 531 9.91 -12.65 -23.88
CA LEU A 531 9.15 -12.26 -22.68
C LEU A 531 8.90 -10.74 -22.66
N TRP A 532 7.63 -10.35 -22.56
CA TRP A 532 7.25 -8.97 -22.28
C TRP A 532 6.75 -8.82 -20.84
N VAL A 533 7.37 -7.92 -20.06
CA VAL A 533 6.98 -7.65 -18.68
C VAL A 533 6.17 -6.36 -18.60
N PHE A 534 4.94 -6.45 -18.11
CA PHE A 534 4.13 -5.28 -17.77
C PHE A 534 4.40 -4.87 -16.33
N GLU A 535 5.07 -3.72 -16.13
CA GLU A 535 5.21 -3.14 -14.80
C GLU A 535 3.90 -2.47 -14.37
N VAL A 536 3.27 -3.04 -13.34
CA VAL A 536 2.03 -2.53 -12.77
C VAL A 536 2.35 -1.64 -11.57
N PRO A 537 1.96 -0.35 -11.57
CA PRO A 537 2.20 0.54 -10.44
C PRO A 537 1.60 0.01 -9.13
N MET A 538 2.22 0.35 -8.00
CA MET A 538 1.69 -0.05 -6.68
C MET A 538 0.29 0.49 -6.38
N SER A 539 -0.13 1.56 -7.05
CA SER A 539 -1.48 2.13 -6.97
C SER A 539 -2.58 1.28 -7.61
N LEU A 540 -2.22 0.25 -8.36
CA LEU A 540 -3.15 -0.67 -9.00
C LEU A 540 -2.97 -2.10 -8.50
N PRO A 541 -4.01 -2.92 -8.50
CA PRO A 541 -3.88 -4.38 -8.38
C PRO A 541 -3.02 -4.94 -9.53
N ILE A 542 -2.29 -6.05 -9.29
CA ILE A 542 -1.41 -6.62 -10.33
C ILE A 542 -2.17 -7.19 -11.52
N ASP A 543 -3.41 -7.60 -11.30
CA ASP A 543 -4.36 -8.12 -12.28
C ASP A 543 -5.23 -7.03 -12.92
N ALA A 544 -4.99 -5.75 -12.61
CA ALA A 544 -5.72 -4.65 -13.23
C ALA A 544 -5.65 -4.71 -14.76
N PRO A 545 -6.74 -4.40 -15.48
CA PRO A 545 -6.70 -4.31 -16.92
C PRO A 545 -5.66 -3.28 -17.38
N LEU A 546 -4.82 -3.72 -18.29
CA LEU A 546 -3.75 -2.89 -18.83
C LEU A 546 -4.32 -1.92 -19.89
N PRO A 547 -3.76 -0.72 -20.04
CA PRO A 547 -4.14 0.21 -21.10
C PRO A 547 -3.95 -0.43 -22.47
N GLU A 548 -4.92 -0.24 -23.38
CA GLU A 548 -4.88 -0.83 -24.73
C GLU A 548 -3.62 -0.46 -25.50
N GLY A 549 -3.10 0.76 -25.29
CA GLY A 549 -1.86 1.19 -25.93
C GLY A 549 -0.63 0.40 -25.48
N GLN A 550 -0.60 -0.09 -24.24
CA GLN A 550 0.50 -0.96 -23.76
C GLN A 550 0.35 -2.38 -24.32
N LEU A 551 -0.87 -2.92 -24.32
CA LEU A 551 -1.16 -4.22 -24.90
C LEU A 551 -0.83 -4.27 -26.40
N LYS A 552 -1.15 -3.21 -27.15
CA LYS A 552 -0.84 -3.10 -28.57
C LYS A 552 0.67 -3.06 -28.80
N ARG A 553 1.42 -2.28 -28.01
CA ARG A 553 2.89 -2.24 -28.10
C ARG A 553 3.52 -3.60 -27.83
N ALA A 554 3.10 -4.26 -26.76
CA ALA A 554 3.59 -5.59 -26.41
C ALA A 554 3.32 -6.61 -27.54
N ARG A 555 2.11 -6.62 -28.10
CA ARG A 555 1.76 -7.53 -29.21
C ARG A 555 2.62 -7.28 -30.46
N ILE A 556 2.86 -6.02 -30.80
CA ILE A 556 3.69 -5.66 -31.96
C ILE A 556 5.13 -6.10 -31.72
N ALA A 557 5.71 -5.79 -30.54
CA ALA A 557 7.09 -6.16 -30.23
C ALA A 557 7.26 -7.69 -30.16
N LEU A 558 6.34 -8.43 -29.54
CA LEU A 558 6.40 -9.88 -29.49
C LEU A 558 6.23 -10.54 -30.87
N ALA A 559 5.31 -10.02 -31.69
CA ALA A 559 5.13 -10.54 -33.04
C ALA A 559 6.37 -10.28 -33.92
N HIS A 560 7.00 -9.12 -33.76
CA HIS A 560 8.22 -8.78 -34.49
C HIS A 560 9.39 -9.63 -34.01
N ALA A 561 9.59 -9.75 -32.70
CA ALA A 561 10.63 -10.62 -32.14
C ALA A 561 10.48 -12.08 -32.56
N LYS A 562 9.24 -12.58 -32.63
CA LYS A 562 8.96 -13.91 -33.17
C LYS A 562 9.41 -14.05 -34.61
N ALA A 563 9.05 -13.09 -35.46
CA ALA A 563 9.45 -13.11 -36.86
C ALA A 563 10.97 -13.10 -37.03
N VAL A 564 11.69 -12.26 -36.26
CA VAL A 564 13.16 -12.19 -36.29
C VAL A 564 13.82 -13.48 -35.79
N GLY A 565 13.32 -14.08 -34.71
CA GLY A 565 13.90 -15.31 -34.16
C GLY A 565 13.65 -16.54 -35.01
N GLU A 566 12.48 -16.64 -35.68
CA GLU A 566 12.14 -17.76 -36.60
C GLU A 566 12.81 -17.67 -37.95
N GLU A 567 13.60 -16.63 -38.24
CA GLU A 567 14.50 -16.58 -39.43
C GLU A 567 15.69 -17.56 -39.30
N TYR A 568 15.98 -18.02 -38.06
CA TYR A 568 17.07 -18.95 -37.80
C TYR A 568 16.58 -20.41 -37.92
N GLU A 569 17.29 -21.22 -38.67
CA GLU A 569 16.94 -22.62 -38.92
C GLU A 569 16.99 -23.44 -37.60
N GLY A 570 15.95 -24.23 -37.32
CA GLY A 570 15.87 -25.05 -36.13
C GLY A 570 15.47 -24.28 -34.82
N VAL A 571 15.08 -23.03 -34.93
CA VAL A 571 14.67 -22.21 -33.77
C VAL A 571 13.16 -22.00 -33.75
N GLU A 572 12.52 -22.36 -32.64
CA GLU A 572 11.13 -22.05 -32.38
C GLU A 572 11.03 -20.88 -31.34
N VAL A 573 10.17 -19.89 -31.62
CA VAL A 573 10.00 -18.73 -30.72
C VAL A 573 8.63 -18.75 -30.08
N ALA A 574 8.60 -19.01 -28.77
CA ALA A 574 7.44 -18.81 -27.94
C ALA A 574 7.36 -17.36 -27.44
N THR A 575 6.15 -16.84 -27.31
CA THR A 575 5.92 -15.49 -26.81
C THR A 575 5.16 -15.52 -25.50
N ALA A 576 5.63 -14.80 -24.48
CA ALA A 576 5.01 -14.74 -23.17
C ALA A 576 4.85 -13.30 -22.66
N THR A 577 3.84 -13.09 -21.83
CA THR A 577 3.62 -11.83 -21.14
C THR A 577 3.45 -12.05 -19.66
N VAL A 578 4.18 -11.29 -18.84
CA VAL A 578 4.10 -11.37 -17.36
C VAL A 578 3.78 -9.98 -16.79
N ARG A 579 2.95 -9.97 -15.76
CA ARG A 579 2.66 -8.75 -14.97
C ARG A 579 3.46 -8.78 -13.69
N ALA A 580 4.18 -7.70 -13.41
CA ALA A 580 5.02 -7.63 -12.22
C ALA A 580 5.13 -6.22 -11.66
N ARG A 581 5.66 -6.09 -10.45
CA ARG A 581 6.00 -4.81 -9.82
C ARG A 581 7.38 -4.31 -10.21
N SER A 582 8.23 -5.20 -10.71
CA SER A 582 9.60 -4.90 -11.12
C SER A 582 9.98 -5.85 -12.25
N ALA A 583 10.38 -5.31 -13.39
CA ALA A 583 10.78 -6.09 -14.56
C ALA A 583 11.97 -7.00 -14.27
N GLY A 584 13.01 -6.50 -13.61
CA GLY A 584 14.20 -7.30 -13.31
C GLY A 584 13.90 -8.54 -12.46
N ARG A 585 13.01 -8.41 -11.49
CA ARG A 585 12.58 -9.54 -10.67
C ARG A 585 11.75 -10.54 -11.46
N ALA A 586 10.82 -10.05 -12.26
CA ALA A 586 9.98 -10.91 -13.09
C ALA A 586 10.78 -11.74 -14.08
N ILE A 587 11.81 -11.15 -14.67
CA ILE A 587 12.72 -11.85 -15.59
C ILE A 587 13.45 -12.99 -14.88
N VAL A 588 14.01 -12.72 -13.69
CA VAL A 588 14.72 -13.74 -12.90
C VAL A 588 13.78 -14.85 -12.45
N ASP A 589 12.61 -14.47 -11.91
CA ASP A 589 11.62 -15.43 -11.42
C ASP A 589 11.09 -16.30 -12.57
N GLU A 590 10.89 -15.74 -13.76
CA GLU A 590 10.45 -16.48 -14.95
C GLU A 590 11.55 -17.39 -15.48
N ALA A 591 12.78 -16.94 -15.53
CA ALA A 591 13.93 -17.76 -15.93
C ALA A 591 14.10 -18.99 -15.01
N GLN A 592 13.96 -18.79 -13.70
CA GLN A 592 14.01 -19.89 -12.73
C GLN A 592 12.83 -20.85 -12.87
N ARG A 593 11.62 -20.30 -13.09
CA ARG A 593 10.39 -21.10 -13.24
C ARG A 593 10.46 -22.03 -14.44
N ARG A 594 11.07 -21.57 -15.52
CA ARG A 594 11.15 -22.32 -16.78
C ARG A 594 12.42 -23.14 -16.90
N GLY A 595 13.37 -22.94 -16.00
CA GLY A 595 14.64 -23.67 -16.02
C GLY A 595 15.49 -23.35 -17.24
N VAL A 596 15.42 -22.10 -17.79
CA VAL A 596 16.19 -21.71 -18.95
C VAL A 596 17.69 -21.72 -18.67
N GLU A 597 18.47 -22.10 -19.66
CA GLU A 597 19.94 -22.16 -19.56
C GLU A 597 20.57 -20.78 -19.63
N ALA A 598 19.99 -19.87 -20.41
CA ALA A 598 20.50 -18.52 -20.57
C ALA A 598 19.39 -17.45 -20.66
N ILE A 599 19.71 -16.23 -20.19
CA ILE A 599 18.96 -15.01 -20.44
C ILE A 599 19.78 -14.15 -21.40
N VAL A 600 19.24 -13.80 -22.55
CA VAL A 600 19.87 -12.88 -23.51
C VAL A 600 19.15 -11.54 -23.42
N MET A 601 19.87 -10.47 -23.08
CA MET A 601 19.27 -9.15 -22.90
C MET A 601 20.20 -8.03 -23.34
N SER A 602 19.63 -6.84 -23.64
CA SER A 602 20.44 -5.67 -23.95
C SER A 602 21.11 -5.09 -22.71
N ALA A 603 22.30 -4.54 -22.90
CA ALA A 603 22.85 -3.57 -21.97
C ALA A 603 22.07 -2.26 -22.18
N GLU A 604 21.04 -2.03 -21.34
CA GLU A 604 20.30 -0.77 -21.37
C GLU A 604 21.23 0.41 -21.11
N GLU A 605 21.04 1.48 -21.88
CA GLU A 605 21.60 2.77 -21.51
C GLU A 605 21.11 3.16 -20.13
N PRO A 606 21.99 3.69 -19.24
CA PRO A 606 21.58 4.10 -17.91
C PRO A 606 20.43 5.09 -18.05
N THR A 607 19.23 4.69 -17.59
CA THR A 607 18.06 5.54 -17.62
C THR A 607 18.38 6.78 -16.82
N ARG A 608 18.62 7.90 -17.47
CA ARG A 608 18.63 9.21 -16.86
C ARG A 608 17.27 9.39 -16.21
N ILE A 609 17.21 9.25 -14.89
CA ILE A 609 16.03 9.58 -14.11
C ILE A 609 15.76 11.05 -14.40
N ARG A 610 14.79 11.33 -15.28
CA ARG A 610 14.23 12.67 -15.46
C ARG A 610 13.62 13.08 -14.13
N GLY A 611 14.39 13.74 -13.28
CA GLY A 611 13.95 14.19 -11.95
C GLY A 611 15.06 14.30 -10.90
N GLY A 612 16.25 13.76 -11.13
CA GLY A 612 17.38 13.84 -10.19
C GLY A 612 18.16 15.16 -10.18
N ALA A 613 17.79 16.13 -11.01
CA ALA A 613 18.56 17.40 -11.12
C ALA A 613 18.24 18.44 -10.04
N LEU A 614 17.33 18.17 -9.08
CA LEU A 614 16.91 19.16 -8.08
C LEU A 614 17.46 18.88 -6.67
N LEU A 615 18.16 17.76 -6.46
CA LEU A 615 18.90 17.52 -5.23
C LEU A 615 20.32 17.09 -5.67
N GLY A 616 21.23 18.05 -5.68
CA GLY A 616 22.63 17.84 -5.98
C GLY A 616 23.23 16.70 -5.15
N GLY A 617 23.16 15.50 -5.68
CA GLY A 617 23.88 14.34 -5.17
C GLY A 617 25.33 14.45 -5.57
N LEU A 618 26.19 14.85 -4.64
CA LEU A 618 27.61 14.62 -4.64
C LEU A 618 27.86 13.09 -4.64
N ASN A 619 27.88 12.45 -5.80
CA ASN A 619 28.61 11.21 -6.04
C ASN A 619 28.73 11.03 -7.56
N GLY A 620 29.61 11.83 -8.13
CA GLY A 620 30.24 11.53 -9.41
C GLY A 620 31.16 10.32 -9.24
N ALA A 621 31.30 9.58 -10.34
CA ALA A 621 32.30 8.55 -10.59
C ALA A 621 32.02 7.16 -10.00
N ASN A 622 30.86 6.54 -10.40
CA ASN A 622 30.76 5.11 -10.71
C ASN A 622 29.44 4.86 -11.44
N GLU A 623 29.28 5.49 -12.57
CA GLU A 623 28.19 5.18 -13.51
C GLU A 623 28.53 3.87 -14.19
N GLY A 624 28.00 2.76 -13.66
CA GLY A 624 28.03 1.50 -14.35
C GLY A 624 27.23 1.62 -15.65
N PHE A 625 27.79 1.12 -16.75
CA PHE A 625 27.22 1.07 -18.11
C PHE A 625 25.92 0.27 -18.23
N VAL A 626 25.25 -0.09 -17.15
CA VAL A 626 24.19 -1.07 -17.13
C VAL A 626 22.97 -0.51 -16.39
N GLY A 627 21.79 -0.53 -17.00
CA GLY A 627 20.53 -0.10 -16.42
C GLY A 627 20.13 -0.87 -15.16
N ALA A 628 19.15 -0.35 -14.43
CA ALA A 628 18.73 -0.92 -13.13
C ALA A 628 18.18 -2.35 -13.26
N VAL A 629 17.46 -2.65 -14.34
CA VAL A 629 16.89 -3.98 -14.63
C VAL A 629 18.01 -4.97 -14.92
N THR A 630 18.93 -4.63 -15.82
CA THR A 630 20.06 -5.47 -16.20
C THR A 630 20.98 -5.74 -15.01
N LYS A 631 21.26 -4.71 -14.19
CA LYS A 631 22.05 -4.87 -12.97
C LYS A 631 21.38 -5.83 -11.96
N TYR A 632 20.06 -5.79 -11.86
CA TYR A 632 19.32 -6.71 -10.98
C TYR A 632 19.41 -8.15 -11.51
N VAL A 633 19.17 -8.35 -12.81
CA VAL A 633 19.22 -9.67 -13.44
C VAL A 633 20.63 -10.27 -13.30
N LEU A 634 21.69 -9.53 -13.63
CA LEU A 634 23.09 -9.96 -13.45
C LEU A 634 23.41 -10.39 -12.01
N GLY A 635 22.85 -9.68 -11.02
CA GLY A 635 23.14 -9.97 -9.61
C GLY A 635 22.29 -11.09 -9.01
N LYS A 636 21.23 -11.56 -9.70
CA LYS A 636 20.23 -12.48 -9.12
C LYS A 636 19.88 -13.68 -9.99
N ALA A 637 20.22 -13.67 -11.27
CA ALA A 637 19.98 -14.82 -12.14
C ALA A 637 20.78 -16.03 -11.67
N THR A 638 20.16 -17.21 -11.76
CA THR A 638 20.78 -18.52 -11.45
C THR A 638 21.27 -19.25 -12.69
N CYS A 639 20.95 -18.71 -13.89
CA CYS A 639 21.41 -19.18 -15.19
C CYS A 639 22.40 -18.18 -15.80
N GLN A 640 22.98 -18.54 -16.93
CA GLN A 640 23.90 -17.66 -17.66
C GLN A 640 23.19 -16.42 -18.18
N VAL A 641 23.79 -15.24 -18.04
CA VAL A 641 23.26 -13.98 -18.57
C VAL A 641 24.19 -13.44 -19.64
N ILE A 642 23.67 -13.29 -20.84
CA ILE A 642 24.40 -12.81 -22.01
C ILE A 642 23.89 -11.39 -22.30
N LEU A 643 24.82 -10.43 -22.31
CA LEU A 643 24.52 -9.04 -22.64
C LEU A 643 24.95 -8.72 -24.04
N THR A 644 24.03 -8.16 -24.84
CA THR A 644 24.33 -7.57 -26.13
C THR A 644 24.43 -6.05 -25.95
N ALA A 645 25.48 -5.45 -26.46
CA ALA A 645 25.63 -4.02 -26.59
C ALA A 645 25.56 -3.62 -28.06
N PRO A 646 24.82 -2.55 -28.41
CA PRO A 646 24.83 -2.06 -29.77
C PRO A 646 26.26 -1.65 -30.16
N ALA A 647 26.65 -1.86 -31.44
CA ALA A 647 27.87 -1.27 -31.94
C ALA A 647 27.84 0.23 -31.71
N ALA A 648 28.95 0.80 -31.23
CA ALA A 648 29.03 2.24 -31.03
C ALA A 648 28.72 2.90 -32.39
N ARG A 649 27.54 3.55 -32.48
CA ARG A 649 27.25 4.44 -33.61
C ARG A 649 28.35 5.49 -33.57
N GLU A 650 29.14 5.62 -34.61
CA GLU A 650 30.00 6.79 -34.84
C GLU A 650 29.08 8.00 -34.60
N ALA A 651 29.36 8.75 -33.53
CA ALA A 651 28.66 9.99 -33.27
C ALA A 651 28.80 10.81 -34.55
N GLU A 652 27.72 10.93 -35.33
CA GLU A 652 27.62 11.90 -36.39
C GLU A 652 28.01 13.23 -35.77
N ALA A 653 29.21 13.70 -36.05
CA ALA A 653 29.77 14.92 -35.51
C ALA A 653 28.81 16.03 -35.96
N VAL A 654 27.95 16.44 -35.02
CA VAL A 654 27.20 17.69 -35.16
C VAL A 654 28.29 18.74 -35.23
N ALA A 655 28.59 19.20 -36.44
CA ALA A 655 29.49 20.30 -36.66
C ALA A 655 29.04 21.47 -35.78
N PRO A 656 29.93 22.03 -34.98
CA PRO A 656 29.55 23.17 -34.16
C PRO A 656 28.99 24.27 -35.05
N PRO A 657 27.89 24.95 -34.67
CA PRO A 657 27.36 26.05 -35.49
C PRO A 657 28.47 27.06 -35.71
N ALA A 658 28.65 27.44 -36.99
CA ALA A 658 29.64 28.41 -37.39
C ALA A 658 29.48 29.67 -36.54
N PRO A 659 30.58 30.28 -36.04
CA PRO A 659 30.49 31.48 -35.21
C PRO A 659 29.81 32.59 -36.03
N GLU A 660 28.72 33.14 -35.45
CA GLU A 660 28.09 34.36 -35.99
C GLU A 660 29.12 35.47 -36.09
N ALA A 661 29.29 35.99 -37.29
CA ALA A 661 30.11 37.17 -37.50
C ALA A 661 29.50 38.38 -36.82
N PRO A 662 30.31 39.26 -36.18
CA PRO A 662 29.80 40.42 -35.49
C PRO A 662 29.25 41.49 -36.45
N GLY A 663 28.14 42.07 -36.01
CA GLY A 663 27.24 42.97 -36.67
C GLY A 663 27.80 44.08 -37.55
N GLY A 664 27.05 44.35 -38.60
CA GLY A 664 27.09 45.56 -39.40
C GLY A 664 25.66 45.96 -39.73
N SER A 665 25.23 47.00 -39.05
CA SER A 665 24.03 47.75 -39.38
C SER A 665 24.17 48.41 -40.76
N LEU A 666 23.11 48.36 -41.59
CA LEU A 666 22.59 49.50 -42.35
C LEU A 666 21.59 49.08 -43.42
N GLY A 667 20.46 49.68 -43.32
CA GLY A 667 19.27 49.71 -44.09
C GLY A 667 19.31 49.66 -45.61
N ARG A 668 18.18 49.23 -46.16
CA ARG A 668 17.34 49.85 -47.21
C ARG A 668 16.43 48.81 -47.89
N ILE A 669 15.15 49.04 -47.74
CA ILE A 669 14.13 49.37 -48.77
C ILE A 669 14.07 48.40 -50.02
N GLY A 670 12.97 47.67 -50.12
CA GLY A 670 12.13 47.59 -51.30
C GLY A 670 12.51 46.61 -52.39
N ALA A 671 11.72 45.60 -52.59
CA ALA A 671 11.07 45.30 -53.85
C ALA A 671 10.38 43.91 -53.76
N GLN A 672 9.09 43.91 -54.05
CA GLN A 672 8.26 42.71 -54.29
C GLN A 672 8.66 42.09 -55.65
N PRO A 673 8.73 40.78 -55.77
CA PRO A 673 8.71 40.11 -57.08
C PRO A 673 7.30 39.58 -57.42
N PRO A 674 6.94 39.51 -58.72
CA PRO A 674 5.62 39.20 -59.20
C PRO A 674 5.32 37.69 -59.23
N ALA A 675 4.04 37.38 -59.22
CA ALA A 675 3.48 36.04 -59.35
C ALA A 675 3.76 35.36 -60.72
N PRO A 676 3.92 34.06 -60.77
CA PRO A 676 3.87 33.33 -62.05
C PRO A 676 2.43 32.91 -62.35
N SER A 677 2.04 33.24 -63.57
CA SER A 677 0.87 32.79 -64.31
C SER A 677 0.97 31.34 -64.74
N GLY A 678 -0.20 30.66 -64.77
CA GLY A 678 -0.48 29.29 -65.02
C GLY A 678 0.07 28.62 -66.31
N ARG A 679 0.08 27.35 -66.20
CA ARG A 679 -0.61 26.35 -67.04
C ARG A 679 -0.60 25.02 -66.32
#